data_56afd517036d7c2ccbff8f932e61144c
#
_entry.id   56afd517036d7c2ccbff8f932e61144c
#
_cell.length_a   1.000
_cell.length_b   1.000
_cell.length_c   1.000
_cell.angle_alpha   90.00
_cell.angle_beta   90.00
_cell.angle_gamma   90.00
#
_symmetry.space_group_name_H-M   'P 1'
#
loop_
_entity.id
_entity.type
_entity.pdbx_description
1 polymer ?
#
loop_
_entity_poly.entity_id
_entity_poly.type
_entity_poly.pdbx_seq_one_letter_code
_entity_poly.pdbx_strand_id
1 'polypeptide(L)'
;MKAIDKRNKAIPSILWLLISGLFFVCSCSKDDTPEKKAIRKEYRIAAVLPQKGADLKNAIEWSLHNLNNALADLRQIEITIEWFDEDKENIEELFRDLAARDDISAIVGPLYSRNANIAAKQCYLTKKTLIPATVSSETIMRQYSKKDFLWCLTENDISQCEVLLTRAIQKGAKSVSLLTSDDEYGITFWDWFAFQAHELDLTVHSIEKYNDTNVTATMNALLTEDTDFLICIPHNKDIAKQMNECRRNRSSLRPYLLFSDVAFITPKNITFEGMEGTSQTHDPQSGFHIAYETKFDEAPNYGSAHYFDAITLAGLAILDADLNKSTDINASLKKIVDGTGEIINSAQETGVRHAAELLIDGEYPHLDGASGKLYFDPTIYTNVIHSVYCHWQVYQGKHLILEYNTSDDSNRTNPSAANWNWKITKIQNFDKNSQISYPQQEELYALIIAASSGWDNYRHQANAYSMYQLLKKNGLKDDHILLISEDDIAFNSNNFTPGYIQSPAGDNIYEGITVDYHPSDIDLNKLSSILSGETETGSPHPGAKDNLFVYWAGHGEPEGPIWLNKIIPSYEVAGFFRELSMKQCFRKVFFAMETCYAGQIGISCEDQEIKGMLCFTAANEKETSKAYATDASGQTWISNSFTYALLEQLNAEKGLSIYDLYHNVYNLTIGSHASVYNAANFGNLYTAQINEFLHP
;
A
#
# COMPACT_ATOMS: atom_id res chain seq x y z
N MET A 1 -54.70 4.22 -36.93
CA MET A 1 -55.86 3.32 -36.91
C MET A 1 -55.67 2.31 -35.80
N LYS A 2 -56.57 2.36 -34.80
CA LYS A 2 -56.91 1.39 -33.74
C LYS A 2 -55.75 0.86 -32.87
N ALA A 3 -55.47 1.25 -31.62
CA ALA A 3 -56.34 1.30 -30.41
C ALA A 3 -56.63 -0.09 -29.77
N ILE A 4 -56.39 -0.10 -28.43
CA ILE A 4 -57.08 -0.93 -27.40
C ILE A 4 -56.37 -2.29 -27.13
N ASP A 5 -56.13 -2.75 -25.90
CA ASP A 5 -56.82 -2.54 -24.63
C ASP A 5 -55.99 -3.06 -23.43
N LYS A 6 -56.28 -2.46 -22.29
CA LYS A 6 -55.95 -2.88 -20.93
C LYS A 6 -56.60 -4.20 -20.55
N ARG A 7 -56.03 -4.99 -19.64
CA ARG A 7 -56.77 -5.55 -18.50
C ARG A 7 -55.93 -6.07 -17.36
N ASN A 8 -56.18 -5.46 -16.21
CA ASN A 8 -56.04 -5.91 -14.83
C ASN A 8 -56.55 -7.32 -14.54
N LYS A 9 -55.98 -7.98 -13.53
CA LYS A 9 -56.66 -8.82 -12.52
C LYS A 9 -55.70 -8.94 -11.34
N ALA A 10 -55.82 -8.35 -10.15
CA ALA A 10 -56.81 -8.39 -9.08
C ALA A 10 -56.90 -9.76 -8.35
N ILE A 11 -56.26 -9.84 -7.20
CA ILE A 11 -56.59 -10.27 -5.81
C ILE A 11 -57.61 -11.42 -5.63
N PRO A 12 -57.42 -12.26 -4.60
CA PRO A 12 -58.35 -12.11 -3.48
C PRO A 12 -57.73 -12.20 -2.05
N SER A 13 -58.18 -11.26 -1.25
CA SER A 13 -58.30 -11.28 0.20
C SER A 13 -59.31 -12.36 0.62
N ILE A 14 -59.26 -12.82 1.88
CA ILE A 14 -60.29 -13.29 2.82
C ILE A 14 -59.54 -14.03 3.93
N LEU A 15 -59.51 -13.61 5.21
CA LEU A 15 -60.57 -13.93 6.14
C LEU A 15 -60.45 -13.10 7.43
N TRP A 16 -61.50 -12.40 7.73
CA TRP A 16 -61.84 -11.84 9.02
C TRP A 16 -62.40 -12.93 9.96
N LEU A 17 -62.01 -12.87 11.26
CA LEU A 17 -62.89 -13.35 12.32
C LEU A 17 -62.81 -12.44 13.53
N LEU A 18 -63.89 -11.77 13.78
CA LEU A 18 -64.32 -11.03 14.96
C LEU A 18 -64.45 -11.96 16.18
N ILE A 19 -63.94 -11.53 17.32
CA ILE A 19 -64.59 -11.80 18.61
C ILE A 19 -64.59 -10.48 19.41
N SER A 20 -65.78 -10.06 19.67
CA SER A 20 -66.22 -8.89 20.43
C SER A 20 -66.16 -9.16 21.96
N GLY A 21 -65.75 -8.11 22.70
CA GLY A 21 -66.41 -7.80 23.98
C GLY A 21 -65.62 -8.08 25.23
N LEU A 22 -65.10 -7.03 25.88
CA LEU A 22 -65.60 -6.56 27.17
C LEU A 22 -64.82 -5.25 27.54
N PHE A 23 -65.61 -4.17 27.64
CA PHE A 23 -65.15 -2.93 28.28
C PHE A 23 -65.01 -3.15 29.75
N PHE A 24 -63.78 -2.95 30.28
CA PHE A 24 -63.58 -2.53 31.66
C PHE A 24 -62.89 -1.16 31.64
N VAL A 25 -63.64 -0.17 31.96
CA VAL A 25 -63.14 1.17 32.27
C VAL A 25 -62.48 1.06 33.64
N CYS A 26 -61.20 1.06 33.71
CA CYS A 26 -60.46 1.39 34.92
C CYS A 26 -59.73 2.72 34.69
N SER A 27 -60.31 3.73 35.25
CA SER A 27 -59.67 5.04 35.44
C SER A 27 -58.51 4.83 36.40
N CYS A 28 -57.26 4.87 35.86
CA CYS A 28 -56.09 5.08 36.66
C CYS A 28 -55.48 6.42 36.21
N SER A 29 -55.42 7.31 37.18
CA SER A 29 -54.71 8.57 37.15
C SER A 29 -53.33 8.42 36.51
N LYS A 30 -53.03 9.26 35.50
CA LYS A 30 -51.68 9.54 35.09
C LYS A 30 -50.95 10.20 36.27
N ASP A 31 -50.17 9.43 36.97
CA ASP A 31 -49.01 9.94 37.68
C ASP A 31 -47.94 10.17 36.61
N ASP A 32 -47.86 11.38 36.09
CA ASP A 32 -46.69 11.91 35.43
C ASP A 32 -45.58 12.08 36.48
N THR A 33 -45.04 10.99 36.98
CA THR A 33 -43.71 11.04 37.56
C THR A 33 -42.74 11.18 36.41
N PRO A 34 -41.99 12.29 36.31
CA PRO A 34 -40.91 12.37 35.34
C PRO A 34 -39.99 11.19 35.61
N GLU A 35 -39.76 10.34 34.58
CA GLU A 35 -38.66 9.38 34.64
C GLU A 35 -37.46 10.18 35.12
N LYS A 36 -36.97 9.90 36.33
CA LYS A 36 -35.70 10.40 36.80
C LYS A 36 -34.69 9.87 35.82
N LYS A 37 -34.23 10.69 34.84
CA LYS A 37 -33.01 10.42 34.09
C LYS A 37 -31.98 10.02 35.14
N ALA A 38 -31.53 8.79 35.10
CA ALA A 38 -30.45 8.33 35.96
C ALA A 38 -29.31 9.32 35.77
N ILE A 39 -28.81 9.88 36.88
CA ILE A 39 -27.73 10.90 36.84
C ILE A 39 -26.50 10.09 36.40
N ARG A 40 -26.11 10.22 35.11
CA ARG A 40 -24.87 9.66 34.60
C ARG A 40 -23.69 10.46 35.16
N LYS A 41 -22.65 9.74 35.57
CA LYS A 41 -21.38 10.35 35.95
C LYS A 41 -20.64 10.73 34.69
N GLU A 42 -20.39 12.02 34.50
CA GLU A 42 -19.75 12.56 33.31
C GLU A 42 -18.24 12.70 33.52
N TYR A 43 -17.46 12.24 32.53
CA TYR A 43 -16.01 12.42 32.43
C TYR A 43 -15.66 13.09 31.11
N ARG A 44 -14.56 13.85 31.09
CA ARG A 44 -14.16 14.64 29.93
C ARG A 44 -12.74 14.35 29.52
N ILE A 45 -12.56 14.14 28.20
CA ILE A 45 -11.26 14.01 27.52
C ILE A 45 -11.04 15.25 26.67
N ALA A 46 -9.85 15.87 26.75
CA ALA A 46 -9.44 16.92 25.83
C ALA A 46 -8.76 16.29 24.60
N ALA A 47 -9.26 16.56 23.39
CA ALA A 47 -8.63 16.15 22.14
C ALA A 47 -7.94 17.35 21.49
N VAL A 48 -6.62 17.33 21.40
CA VAL A 48 -5.78 18.40 20.85
C VAL A 48 -5.15 17.89 19.54
N LEU A 49 -5.76 18.25 18.41
CA LEU A 49 -5.40 17.74 17.09
C LEU A 49 -5.59 18.80 16.00
N PRO A 50 -4.88 18.70 14.85
CA PRO A 50 -5.11 19.58 13.73
C PRO A 50 -6.55 19.49 13.22
N GLN A 51 -7.26 20.62 13.08
CA GLN A 51 -8.64 20.60 12.57
C GLN A 51 -8.78 20.19 11.09
N LYS A 52 -7.70 20.20 10.34
CA LYS A 52 -7.68 19.77 8.93
C LYS A 52 -7.49 18.26 8.75
N GLY A 53 -7.75 17.47 9.76
CA GLY A 53 -7.71 16.01 9.72
C GLY A 53 -9.11 15.46 10.01
N ALA A 54 -10.08 15.64 9.12
CA ALA A 54 -11.46 15.15 9.31
C ALA A 54 -11.51 13.65 9.67
N ASP A 55 -10.60 12.88 9.15
CA ASP A 55 -10.52 11.43 9.30
C ASP A 55 -10.19 11.00 10.74
N LEU A 56 -9.33 11.75 11.45
CA LEU A 56 -9.02 11.48 12.86
C LEU A 56 -10.25 11.68 13.74
N LYS A 57 -11.05 12.69 13.43
CA LYS A 57 -12.30 12.98 14.17
C LYS A 57 -13.30 11.82 14.04
N ASN A 58 -13.47 11.26 12.84
CA ASN A 58 -14.34 10.12 12.60
C ASN A 58 -13.94 8.91 13.46
N ALA A 59 -12.67 8.58 13.51
CA ALA A 59 -12.15 7.47 14.32
C ALA A 59 -12.38 7.68 15.82
N ILE A 60 -12.10 8.90 16.30
CA ILE A 60 -12.28 9.30 17.71
C ILE A 60 -13.76 9.25 18.12
N GLU A 61 -14.65 9.83 17.32
CA GLU A 61 -16.09 9.81 17.61
C GLU A 61 -16.68 8.40 17.53
N TRP A 62 -16.15 7.54 16.66
CA TRP A 62 -16.57 6.17 16.59
C TRP A 62 -16.13 5.36 17.82
N SER A 63 -14.87 5.47 18.24
CA SER A 63 -14.39 4.85 19.47
C SER A 63 -15.19 5.33 20.70
N LEU A 64 -15.42 6.65 20.80
CA LEU A 64 -16.24 7.24 21.85
C LEU A 64 -17.67 6.68 21.88
N HIS A 65 -18.28 6.50 20.71
CA HIS A 65 -19.61 5.90 20.60
C HIS A 65 -19.62 4.46 21.13
N ASN A 66 -18.66 3.64 20.73
CA ASN A 66 -18.54 2.25 21.19
C ASN A 66 -18.36 2.18 22.72
N LEU A 67 -17.49 3.02 23.27
CA LEU A 67 -17.28 3.16 24.71
C LEU A 67 -18.55 3.55 25.44
N ASN A 68 -19.19 4.64 25.02
CA ASN A 68 -20.37 5.15 25.71
C ASN A 68 -21.55 4.17 25.67
N ASN A 69 -21.68 3.36 24.58
CA ASN A 69 -22.67 2.29 24.54
C ASN A 69 -22.38 1.23 25.64
N ALA A 70 -21.13 0.81 25.77
CA ALA A 70 -20.75 -0.15 26.80
C ALA A 70 -20.91 0.41 28.22
N LEU A 71 -20.39 1.61 28.48
CA LEU A 71 -20.34 2.24 29.80
C LEU A 71 -21.71 2.71 30.30
N ALA A 72 -22.60 3.16 29.41
CA ALA A 72 -23.96 3.55 29.77
C ALA A 72 -24.76 2.39 30.34
N ASP A 73 -24.65 1.23 29.72
CA ASP A 73 -25.34 0.01 30.15
C ASP A 73 -24.75 -0.58 31.43
N LEU A 74 -23.43 -0.62 31.52
CA LEU A 74 -22.72 -1.32 32.60
C LEU A 74 -22.60 -0.48 33.89
N ARG A 75 -22.37 0.82 33.78
CA ARG A 75 -22.02 1.67 34.94
C ARG A 75 -22.65 3.05 34.96
N GLN A 76 -23.49 3.44 34.01
CA GLN A 76 -24.08 4.75 33.86
C GLN A 76 -23.03 5.88 33.82
N ILE A 77 -21.89 5.62 33.18
CA ILE A 77 -20.83 6.57 32.86
C ILE A 77 -21.06 7.12 31.47
N GLU A 78 -20.79 8.42 31.29
CA GLU A 78 -20.75 9.08 29.99
C GLU A 78 -19.43 9.83 29.85
N ILE A 79 -18.72 9.59 28.72
CA ILE A 79 -17.48 10.29 28.36
C ILE A 79 -17.79 11.30 27.27
N THR A 80 -17.27 12.50 27.42
CA THR A 80 -17.39 13.61 26.45
C THR A 80 -16.02 14.05 25.98
N ILE A 81 -15.95 14.64 24.76
CA ILE A 81 -14.71 15.18 24.20
C ILE A 81 -14.81 16.68 24.02
N GLU A 82 -13.83 17.40 24.54
CA GLU A 82 -13.59 18.80 24.28
C GLU A 82 -12.47 18.96 23.27
N TRP A 83 -12.74 19.66 22.15
CA TRP A 83 -11.83 19.74 21.00
C TRP A 83 -11.02 21.02 21.00
N PHE A 84 -9.72 20.90 20.73
CA PHE A 84 -8.77 22.00 20.58
C PHE A 84 -7.98 21.83 19.27
N ASP A 85 -7.66 22.96 18.62
CA ASP A 85 -6.93 22.97 17.35
C ASP A 85 -5.44 23.16 17.58
N GLU A 86 -4.68 22.08 17.37
CA GLU A 86 -3.21 22.06 17.52
C GLU A 86 -2.50 23.10 16.63
N ASP A 87 -3.07 23.46 15.48
CA ASP A 87 -2.46 24.40 14.52
C ASP A 87 -2.72 25.87 14.86
N LYS A 88 -3.72 26.16 15.67
CA LYS A 88 -4.19 27.54 15.94
C LYS A 88 -3.91 28.04 17.34
N GLU A 89 -3.76 27.14 18.29
CA GLU A 89 -3.58 27.48 19.68
C GLU A 89 -2.13 27.83 20.01
N ASN A 90 -1.93 28.66 21.05
CA ASN A 90 -0.61 28.73 21.70
C ASN A 90 -0.40 27.44 22.49
N ILE A 91 0.35 26.52 21.92
CA ILE A 91 0.52 25.14 22.42
C ILE A 91 1.02 25.11 23.88
N GLU A 92 1.95 25.97 24.24
CA GLU A 92 2.48 26.00 25.62
C GLU A 92 1.40 26.45 26.61
N GLU A 93 0.65 27.48 26.28
CA GLU A 93 -0.44 28.00 27.10
C GLU A 93 -1.58 27.00 27.18
N LEU A 94 -2.00 26.46 26.06
CA LEU A 94 -3.06 25.47 25.97
C LEU A 94 -2.78 24.25 26.87
N PHE A 95 -1.62 23.63 26.74
CA PHE A 95 -1.29 22.43 27.53
C PHE A 95 -1.06 22.76 29.01
N ARG A 96 -0.54 23.92 29.34
CA ARG A 96 -0.45 24.39 30.74
C ARG A 96 -1.87 24.50 31.35
N ASP A 97 -2.79 25.08 30.63
CA ASP A 97 -4.15 25.32 31.12
C ASP A 97 -4.93 23.99 31.20
N LEU A 98 -4.85 23.12 30.19
CA LEU A 98 -5.47 21.79 30.20
C LEU A 98 -4.90 20.89 31.31
N ALA A 99 -3.58 20.91 31.51
CA ALA A 99 -2.94 20.13 32.58
C ALA A 99 -3.37 20.55 33.99
N ALA A 100 -3.78 21.82 34.18
CA ALA A 100 -4.24 22.34 35.44
C ALA A 100 -5.76 22.10 35.69
N ARG A 101 -6.52 21.64 34.69
CA ARG A 101 -7.98 21.43 34.81
C ARG A 101 -8.32 20.09 35.45
N ASP A 102 -9.01 20.10 36.59
CA ASP A 102 -9.45 18.90 37.31
C ASP A 102 -10.63 18.20 36.61
N ASP A 103 -11.40 18.89 35.78
CA ASP A 103 -12.53 18.35 35.03
C ASP A 103 -12.10 17.61 33.74
N ILE A 104 -10.84 17.68 33.36
CA ILE A 104 -10.23 16.89 32.25
C ILE A 104 -9.56 15.64 32.83
N SER A 105 -10.04 14.46 32.44
CA SER A 105 -9.51 13.18 32.90
C SER A 105 -8.22 12.77 32.17
N ALA A 106 -8.19 13.00 30.85
CA ALA A 106 -7.03 12.72 30.00
C ALA A 106 -6.94 13.70 28.83
N ILE A 107 -5.73 13.86 28.29
CA ILE A 107 -5.48 14.65 27.08
C ILE A 107 -5.03 13.67 25.99
N VAL A 108 -5.74 13.66 24.85
CA VAL A 108 -5.43 12.86 23.65
C VAL A 108 -4.87 13.79 22.58
N GLY A 109 -3.70 13.46 22.05
CA GLY A 109 -2.88 14.34 21.21
C GLY A 109 -1.72 14.95 22.01
N PRO A 110 -0.91 15.82 21.40
CA PRO A 110 -0.99 16.30 20.02
C PRO A 110 -0.56 15.26 18.98
N LEU A 111 -0.73 15.61 17.69
CA LEU A 111 -0.32 14.77 16.56
C LEU A 111 1.20 14.85 16.29
N TYR A 112 1.77 16.05 16.38
CA TYR A 112 3.15 16.31 15.97
C TYR A 112 4.15 16.24 17.14
N SER A 113 5.29 15.58 16.93
CA SER A 113 6.36 15.42 17.95
C SER A 113 6.86 16.75 18.51
N ARG A 114 7.01 17.79 17.68
CA ARG A 114 7.39 19.15 18.14
C ARG A 114 6.47 19.70 19.22
N ASN A 115 5.15 19.51 19.07
CA ASN A 115 4.15 19.97 20.03
C ASN A 115 4.06 19.02 21.23
N ALA A 116 4.34 17.72 21.03
CA ALA A 116 4.34 16.73 22.09
C ALA A 116 5.43 16.97 23.14
N ASN A 117 6.60 17.46 22.74
CA ASN A 117 7.64 17.84 23.71
C ASN A 117 7.17 18.96 24.65
N ILE A 118 6.50 19.97 24.10
CA ILE A 118 5.91 21.07 24.88
C ILE A 118 4.80 20.54 25.80
N ALA A 119 3.87 19.74 25.25
CA ALA A 119 2.77 19.12 25.97
C ALA A 119 3.25 18.25 27.13
N ALA A 120 4.22 17.38 26.87
CA ALA A 120 4.80 16.48 27.87
C ALA A 120 5.43 17.24 29.03
N LYS A 121 6.11 18.36 28.77
CA LYS A 121 6.69 19.22 29.82
C LYS A 121 5.60 19.77 30.76
N GLN A 122 4.47 20.25 30.20
CA GLN A 122 3.38 20.80 31.02
C GLN A 122 2.64 19.70 31.79
N CYS A 123 2.32 18.59 31.14
CA CYS A 123 1.64 17.45 31.76
C CYS A 123 2.48 16.74 32.83
N TYR A 124 3.82 16.71 32.67
CA TYR A 124 4.73 16.11 33.67
C TYR A 124 4.61 16.79 35.04
N LEU A 125 4.46 18.12 35.07
CA LEU A 125 4.39 18.89 36.31
C LEU A 125 3.14 18.56 37.15
N THR A 126 2.03 18.26 36.51
CA THR A 126 0.74 17.96 37.16
C THR A 126 0.41 16.46 37.18
N LYS A 127 1.21 15.62 36.52
CA LYS A 127 0.92 14.20 36.26
C LYS A 127 -0.38 14.00 35.48
N LYS A 128 -0.78 14.98 34.65
CA LYS A 128 -1.93 14.84 33.78
C LYS A 128 -1.66 13.76 32.73
N THR A 129 -2.59 12.83 32.57
CA THR A 129 -2.52 11.79 31.55
C THR A 129 -2.45 12.38 30.16
N LEU A 130 -1.41 12.05 29.41
CA LEU A 130 -1.14 12.51 28.04
C LEU A 130 -0.99 11.31 27.12
N ILE A 131 -1.83 11.23 26.07
CA ILE A 131 -1.85 10.15 25.08
C ILE A 131 -1.64 10.73 23.68
N PRO A 132 -0.40 11.07 23.29
CA PRO A 132 -0.08 11.54 21.94
C PRO A 132 0.15 10.30 21.04
N ALA A 133 -0.93 9.70 20.56
CA ALA A 133 -0.99 8.33 20.06
C ALA A 133 0.02 8.01 18.94
N THR A 134 0.34 8.97 18.07
CA THR A 134 1.23 8.81 16.92
C THR A 134 2.62 9.42 17.10
N VAL A 135 2.89 9.99 18.27
CA VAL A 135 4.20 10.58 18.55
C VAL A 135 5.25 9.49 18.75
N SER A 136 6.31 9.54 17.97
CA SER A 136 7.33 8.50 17.82
C SER A 136 8.76 8.96 18.14
N SER A 137 8.95 10.22 18.59
CA SER A 137 10.27 10.75 18.95
C SER A 137 10.92 9.97 20.09
N GLU A 138 12.05 9.31 19.80
CA GLU A 138 12.85 8.56 20.80
C GLU A 138 13.29 9.48 21.95
N THR A 139 13.69 10.71 21.64
CA THR A 139 14.14 11.69 22.64
C THR A 139 13.07 11.98 23.67
N ILE A 140 11.80 12.19 23.24
CA ILE A 140 10.66 12.44 24.13
C ILE A 140 10.39 11.18 24.99
N MET A 141 10.31 10.02 24.37
CA MET A 141 10.03 8.77 25.06
C MET A 141 11.09 8.44 26.11
N ARG A 142 12.36 8.61 25.78
CA ARG A 142 13.48 8.40 26.71
C ARG A 142 13.50 9.40 27.86
N GLN A 143 13.24 10.68 27.57
CA GLN A 143 13.22 11.74 28.59
C GLN A 143 12.17 11.48 29.67
N TYR A 144 11.01 10.96 29.28
CA TYR A 144 9.90 10.73 30.19
C TYR A 144 9.70 9.25 30.57
N SER A 145 10.68 8.40 30.26
CA SER A 145 10.70 6.99 30.67
C SER A 145 10.48 6.85 32.19
N LYS A 146 9.60 5.91 32.60
CA LYS A 146 9.23 5.64 33.99
C LYS A 146 8.61 6.83 34.74
N LYS A 147 7.98 7.76 34.03
CA LYS A 147 7.32 8.92 34.63
C LYS A 147 5.82 8.74 34.79
N ASP A 148 5.26 7.69 34.20
CA ASP A 148 3.85 7.25 34.33
C ASP A 148 2.84 8.38 34.09
N PHE A 149 2.90 9.04 32.92
CA PHE A 149 1.91 10.05 32.51
C PHE A 149 1.83 10.19 30.98
N LEU A 150 2.85 9.71 30.23
CA LEU A 150 2.96 9.77 28.77
C LEU A 150 2.76 8.38 28.20
N TRP A 151 1.81 8.24 27.24
CA TRP A 151 1.36 6.96 26.69
C TRP A 151 1.27 7.06 25.16
N CYS A 152 2.35 6.70 24.44
CA CYS A 152 2.40 6.72 22.98
C CYS A 152 1.99 5.34 22.43
N LEU A 153 1.10 5.32 21.42
CA LEU A 153 0.57 4.07 20.85
C LEU A 153 1.35 3.62 19.62
N THR A 154 2.59 4.03 19.54
CA THR A 154 3.53 3.65 18.49
C THR A 154 4.92 3.45 19.07
N GLU A 155 5.75 2.66 18.39
CA GLU A 155 7.17 2.60 18.68
C GLU A 155 7.86 3.91 18.32
N ASN A 156 9.10 4.08 18.81
CA ASN A 156 9.89 5.25 18.44
C ASN A 156 10.44 5.15 17.00
N ASP A 157 10.92 6.27 16.48
CA ASP A 157 11.41 6.40 15.09
C ASP A 157 12.69 5.60 14.79
N ILE A 158 13.33 4.99 15.77
CA ILE A 158 14.41 4.02 15.54
C ILE A 158 13.87 2.85 14.73
N SER A 159 12.68 2.37 15.09
CA SER A 159 11.98 1.32 14.36
C SER A 159 11.62 1.74 12.95
N GLN A 160 11.09 2.93 12.76
CA GLN A 160 10.74 3.43 11.43
C GLN A 160 11.98 3.63 10.54
N CYS A 161 13.09 4.10 11.11
CA CYS A 161 14.35 4.24 10.39
C CYS A 161 14.83 2.89 9.84
N GLU A 162 14.78 1.84 10.65
CA GLU A 162 15.09 0.47 10.24
C GLU A 162 14.16 -0.04 9.14
N VAL A 163 12.87 0.25 9.26
CA VAL A 163 11.84 -0.09 8.26
C VAL A 163 12.15 0.55 6.90
N LEU A 164 12.50 1.82 6.87
CA LEU A 164 12.90 2.54 5.65
C LEU A 164 14.17 1.95 5.01
N LEU A 165 15.20 1.70 5.81
CA LEU A 165 16.46 1.10 5.34
C LEU A 165 16.24 -0.31 4.80
N THR A 166 15.45 -1.13 5.50
CA THR A 166 15.10 -2.47 5.04
C THR A 166 14.35 -2.39 3.70
N ARG A 167 13.45 -1.43 3.54
CA ARG A 167 12.77 -1.23 2.25
C ARG A 167 13.73 -0.87 1.12
N ALA A 168 14.71 0.00 1.39
CA ALA A 168 15.74 0.32 0.40
C ALA A 168 16.53 -0.94 -0.02
N ILE A 169 16.93 -1.79 0.94
CA ILE A 169 17.63 -3.06 0.67
C ILE A 169 16.80 -3.99 -0.23
N GLN A 170 15.49 -4.09 0.03
CA GLN A 170 14.61 -4.93 -0.78
C GLN A 170 14.53 -4.47 -2.22
N LYS A 171 14.64 -3.18 -2.45
CA LYS A 171 14.73 -2.58 -3.77
C LYS A 171 16.16 -2.55 -4.34
N GLY A 172 17.09 -3.26 -3.71
CA GLY A 172 18.45 -3.47 -4.20
C GLY A 172 19.46 -2.40 -3.82
N ALA A 173 19.16 -1.53 -2.85
CA ALA A 173 20.12 -0.54 -2.37
C ALA A 173 21.39 -1.18 -1.85
N LYS A 174 22.52 -0.55 -2.19
CA LYS A 174 23.84 -0.77 -1.60
C LYS A 174 24.34 0.48 -0.90
N SER A 175 23.77 1.63 -1.28
CA SER A 175 24.15 2.94 -0.72
C SER A 175 22.91 3.77 -0.46
N VAL A 176 22.99 4.59 0.60
CA VAL A 176 21.90 5.44 1.06
C VAL A 176 22.43 6.80 1.50
N SER A 177 21.59 7.83 1.37
CA SER A 177 21.75 9.14 1.99
C SER A 177 20.49 9.50 2.77
N LEU A 178 20.61 10.39 3.76
CA LEU A 178 19.51 10.88 4.57
C LEU A 178 19.35 12.39 4.41
N LEU A 179 18.10 12.83 4.25
CA LEU A 179 17.67 14.21 4.41
C LEU A 179 16.58 14.28 5.47
N THR A 180 16.90 14.85 6.63
CA THR A 180 16.01 14.90 7.79
C THR A 180 15.72 16.31 8.25
N SER A 181 14.56 16.54 8.89
CA SER A 181 14.24 17.81 9.53
C SER A 181 15.11 18.08 10.76
N ASP A 182 15.34 19.35 11.04
CA ASP A 182 16.08 19.79 12.24
C ASP A 182 15.12 20.12 13.38
N ASP A 183 14.33 19.12 13.80
CA ASP A 183 13.34 19.20 14.89
C ASP A 183 13.27 17.89 15.68
N GLU A 184 12.41 17.80 16.69
CA GLU A 184 12.24 16.65 17.56
C GLU A 184 11.88 15.36 16.82
N TYR A 185 11.23 15.44 15.65
CA TYR A 185 10.94 14.30 14.83
C TYR A 185 12.19 13.82 14.08
N GLY A 186 12.86 14.73 13.37
CA GLY A 186 14.00 14.38 12.53
C GLY A 186 15.25 13.97 13.29
N ILE A 187 15.40 14.39 14.57
CA ILE A 187 16.62 14.13 15.34
C ILE A 187 16.83 12.64 15.62
N THR A 188 15.77 11.85 15.77
CA THR A 188 15.88 10.41 15.98
C THR A 188 16.52 9.73 14.76
N PHE A 189 16.10 10.11 13.55
CA PHE A 189 16.70 9.59 12.31
C PHE A 189 18.16 10.04 12.18
N TRP A 190 18.48 11.30 12.49
CA TRP A 190 19.84 11.79 12.49
C TRP A 190 20.77 10.96 13.37
N ASP A 191 20.33 10.65 14.59
CA ASP A 191 21.15 9.97 15.58
C ASP A 191 21.35 8.47 15.25
N TRP A 192 20.39 7.81 14.61
CA TRP A 192 20.35 6.37 14.43
C TRP A 192 20.64 5.88 13.02
N PHE A 193 20.45 6.71 12.00
CA PHE A 193 20.51 6.29 10.60
C PHE A 193 21.84 5.64 10.22
N ALA A 194 22.96 6.29 10.53
CA ALA A 194 24.29 5.78 10.15
C ALA A 194 24.60 4.44 10.81
N PHE A 195 24.21 4.30 12.08
CA PHE A 195 24.40 3.08 12.83
C PHE A 195 23.59 1.92 12.23
N GLN A 196 22.29 2.13 12.01
CA GLN A 196 21.41 1.10 11.45
C GLN A 196 21.77 0.77 9.99
N ALA A 197 22.12 1.76 9.18
CA ALA A 197 22.57 1.52 7.82
C ALA A 197 23.83 0.63 7.79
N HIS A 198 24.78 0.89 8.71
CA HIS A 198 25.98 0.07 8.83
C HIS A 198 25.68 -1.37 9.28
N GLU A 199 24.79 -1.56 10.27
CA GLU A 199 24.34 -2.89 10.72
C GLU A 199 23.65 -3.69 9.60
N LEU A 200 23.08 -3.00 8.63
CA LEU A 200 22.40 -3.56 7.45
C LEU A 200 23.31 -3.65 6.21
N ASP A 201 24.62 -3.50 6.36
CA ASP A 201 25.61 -3.53 5.27
C ASP A 201 25.39 -2.49 4.15
N LEU A 202 24.80 -1.34 4.48
CA LEU A 202 24.60 -0.22 3.56
C LEU A 202 25.74 0.80 3.68
N THR A 203 26.21 1.31 2.53
CA THR A 203 27.14 2.45 2.50
C THR A 203 26.35 3.75 2.65
N VAL A 204 26.71 4.57 3.64
CA VAL A 204 26.14 5.90 3.82
C VAL A 204 27.02 6.92 3.10
N HIS A 205 26.43 7.69 2.16
CA HIS A 205 27.13 8.75 1.44
C HIS A 205 27.02 10.09 2.15
N SER A 206 25.77 10.52 2.49
CA SER A 206 25.53 11.80 3.15
C SER A 206 24.42 11.69 4.19
N ILE A 207 24.52 12.50 5.23
CA ILE A 207 23.45 12.73 6.20
C ILE A 207 23.33 14.24 6.37
N GLU A 208 22.20 14.81 5.95
CA GLU A 208 21.98 16.24 5.94
C GLU A 208 20.71 16.62 6.69
N LYS A 209 20.74 17.75 7.38
CA LYS A 209 19.58 18.40 7.98
C LYS A 209 19.08 19.54 7.12
N TYR A 210 17.79 19.75 7.13
CA TYR A 210 17.17 20.90 6.48
C TYR A 210 16.26 21.66 7.43
N ASN A 211 15.99 22.91 7.08
CA ASN A 211 14.91 23.74 7.60
C ASN A 211 14.07 24.29 6.44
N ASP A 212 12.98 24.99 6.73
CA ASP A 212 12.03 25.48 5.71
C ASP A 212 12.68 26.40 4.66
N THR A 213 13.81 27.02 4.96
CA THR A 213 14.47 27.97 4.06
C THR A 213 15.48 27.32 3.11
N ASN A 214 16.06 26.18 3.49
CA ASN A 214 17.15 25.55 2.72
C ASN A 214 16.78 24.19 2.11
N VAL A 215 15.60 23.61 2.39
CA VAL A 215 15.21 22.26 1.95
C VAL A 215 15.43 22.04 0.46
N THR A 216 15.03 22.97 -0.41
CA THR A 216 15.20 22.85 -1.86
C THR A 216 16.68 22.81 -2.27
N ALA A 217 17.51 23.64 -1.66
CA ALA A 217 18.93 23.69 -1.95
C ALA A 217 19.64 22.40 -1.51
N THR A 218 19.37 21.94 -0.29
CA THR A 218 19.95 20.70 0.28
C THR A 218 19.48 19.49 -0.52
N MET A 219 18.17 19.40 -0.82
CA MET A 219 17.62 18.32 -1.66
C MET A 219 18.31 18.27 -3.04
N ASN A 220 18.48 19.42 -3.71
CA ASN A 220 19.13 19.47 -5.01
C ASN A 220 20.61 19.06 -4.95
N ALA A 221 21.32 19.32 -3.85
CA ALA A 221 22.69 18.85 -3.66
C ALA A 221 22.74 17.33 -3.56
N LEU A 222 21.91 16.74 -2.68
CA LEU A 222 21.82 15.28 -2.47
C LEU A 222 21.40 14.51 -3.72
N LEU A 223 20.53 15.08 -4.55
CA LEU A 223 20.12 14.48 -5.82
C LEU A 223 21.24 14.40 -6.87
N THR A 224 22.41 15.01 -6.63
CA THR A 224 23.59 14.89 -7.51
C THR A 224 24.56 13.82 -7.06
N GLU A 225 24.36 13.23 -5.89
CA GLU A 225 25.22 12.19 -5.35
C GLU A 225 25.00 10.86 -6.08
N ASP A 226 26.06 10.07 -6.17
CA ASP A 226 26.02 8.70 -6.67
C ASP A 226 25.60 7.75 -5.54
N THR A 227 24.35 7.88 -5.12
CA THR A 227 23.72 7.03 -4.10
C THR A 227 22.49 6.34 -4.69
N ASP A 228 22.19 5.13 -4.22
CA ASP A 228 21.05 4.38 -4.72
C ASP A 228 19.73 4.96 -4.22
N PHE A 229 19.66 5.26 -2.91
CA PHE A 229 18.44 5.78 -2.29
C PHE A 229 18.72 7.01 -1.42
N LEU A 230 17.81 7.98 -1.48
CA LEU A 230 17.73 9.10 -0.56
C LEU A 230 16.50 8.92 0.34
N ILE A 231 16.74 8.72 1.62
CA ILE A 231 15.72 8.66 2.64
C ILE A 231 15.32 10.08 3.02
N CYS A 232 14.05 10.40 2.90
CA CYS A 232 13.49 11.73 3.09
C CYS A 232 12.58 11.75 4.32
N ILE A 233 12.89 12.57 5.31
CA ILE A 233 12.14 12.72 6.56
C ILE A 233 11.52 14.13 6.59
N PRO A 234 10.41 14.36 5.91
CA PRO A 234 9.73 15.66 5.94
C PRO A 234 8.98 15.84 7.27
N HIS A 235 9.00 17.06 7.82
CA HIS A 235 8.23 17.35 9.05
C HIS A 235 6.78 17.77 8.78
N ASN A 236 6.41 17.99 7.52
CA ASN A 236 5.04 18.21 7.09
C ASN A 236 4.87 17.86 5.60
N LYS A 237 3.60 17.81 5.15
CA LYS A 237 3.22 17.42 3.79
C LYS A 237 3.70 18.40 2.70
N ASP A 238 3.80 19.70 3.01
CA ASP A 238 4.22 20.71 2.04
C ASP A 238 5.73 20.58 1.75
N ILE A 239 6.50 20.21 2.75
CA ILE A 239 7.92 19.85 2.61
C ILE A 239 8.07 18.55 1.82
N ALA A 240 7.27 17.52 2.11
CA ALA A 240 7.27 16.27 1.33
C ALA A 240 7.00 16.55 -0.15
N LYS A 241 6.02 17.40 -0.44
CA LYS A 241 5.73 17.90 -1.79
C LYS A 241 6.94 18.57 -2.42
N GLN A 242 7.55 19.50 -1.72
CA GLN A 242 8.70 20.27 -2.20
C GLN A 242 9.91 19.37 -2.53
N MET A 243 10.20 18.38 -1.69
CA MET A 243 11.25 17.39 -1.93
C MET A 243 10.99 16.58 -3.20
N ASN A 244 9.75 16.10 -3.38
CA ASN A 244 9.39 15.34 -4.57
C ASN A 244 9.39 16.20 -5.86
N GLU A 245 9.02 17.48 -5.78
CA GLU A 245 9.12 18.42 -6.91
C GLU A 245 10.58 18.62 -7.38
N CYS A 246 11.53 18.70 -6.45
CA CYS A 246 12.97 18.72 -6.78
C CYS A 246 13.36 17.49 -7.60
N ARG A 247 12.85 16.32 -7.24
CA ARG A 247 13.10 15.05 -7.93
C ARG A 247 12.49 15.02 -9.33
N ARG A 248 11.24 15.44 -9.48
CA ARG A 248 10.52 15.45 -10.77
C ARG A 248 11.17 16.33 -11.84
N ASN A 249 11.91 17.36 -11.44
CA ASN A 249 12.59 18.27 -12.35
C ASN A 249 13.91 17.72 -12.91
N ARG A 250 14.23 16.45 -12.63
CA ARG A 250 15.48 15.80 -13.09
C ARG A 250 15.20 14.65 -14.04
N SER A 251 16.08 14.47 -15.01
CA SER A 251 16.05 13.36 -15.96
C SER A 251 16.61 12.06 -15.39
N SER A 252 17.52 12.14 -14.40
CA SER A 252 18.05 10.94 -13.73
C SER A 252 17.03 10.34 -12.79
N LEU A 253 16.89 9.02 -12.77
CA LEU A 253 16.03 8.29 -11.83
C LEU A 253 16.70 8.06 -10.47
N ARG A 254 18.00 8.21 -10.36
CA ARG A 254 18.75 8.05 -9.11
C ARG A 254 19.12 9.40 -8.50
N PRO A 255 19.21 9.48 -7.16
CA PRO A 255 18.76 8.46 -6.19
C PRO A 255 17.24 8.27 -6.20
N TYR A 256 16.77 7.06 -5.87
CA TYR A 256 15.35 6.82 -5.59
C TYR A 256 14.98 7.40 -4.23
N LEU A 257 13.74 7.92 -4.09
CA LEU A 257 13.29 8.53 -2.84
C LEU A 257 12.41 7.56 -2.06
N LEU A 258 12.68 7.43 -0.75
CA LEU A 258 11.77 6.83 0.22
C LEU A 258 11.42 7.86 1.30
N PHE A 259 10.14 7.97 1.61
CA PHE A 259 9.62 8.95 2.55
C PHE A 259 9.18 8.31 3.86
N SER A 260 9.29 9.05 4.96
CA SER A 260 8.69 8.67 6.24
C SER A 260 7.18 8.92 6.27
N ASP A 261 6.55 8.57 7.38
CA ASP A 261 5.10 8.56 7.62
C ASP A 261 4.40 9.91 7.37
N VAL A 262 5.06 11.04 7.64
CA VAL A 262 4.48 12.36 7.41
C VAL A 262 4.04 12.56 5.95
N ALA A 263 4.73 11.94 4.99
CA ALA A 263 4.34 11.97 3.59
C ALA A 263 3.10 11.12 3.28
N PHE A 264 2.72 10.20 4.15
CA PHE A 264 1.50 9.39 4.07
C PHE A 264 0.26 10.17 4.51
N ILE A 265 0.41 11.28 5.24
CA ILE A 265 -0.70 12.14 5.62
C ILE A 265 -1.26 12.80 4.36
N THR A 266 -2.35 12.26 3.84
CA THR A 266 -2.92 12.70 2.57
C THR A 266 -3.86 13.86 2.69
N PRO A 267 -3.66 14.89 1.92
CA PRO A 267 -4.76 15.63 1.33
C PRO A 267 -5.06 15.10 -0.07
N LYS A 268 -6.33 15.08 -0.43
CA LYS A 268 -6.88 14.72 -1.74
C LYS A 268 -6.25 15.43 -2.96
N ASN A 269 -5.18 16.22 -2.78
CA ASN A 269 -4.55 17.08 -3.79
C ASN A 269 -3.04 16.90 -3.93
N ILE A 270 -2.43 15.91 -3.31
CA ILE A 270 -1.02 15.58 -3.55
C ILE A 270 -0.97 14.47 -4.59
N THR A 271 -0.83 14.86 -5.84
CA THR A 271 -0.66 13.93 -6.95
C THR A 271 0.81 13.78 -7.28
N PHE A 272 1.53 12.98 -6.53
CA PHE A 272 2.90 12.58 -6.86
C PHE A 272 2.91 11.10 -7.17
N GLU A 273 2.49 10.81 -8.37
CA GLU A 273 2.49 9.45 -8.88
C GLU A 273 3.87 8.82 -8.73
N GLY A 274 3.93 7.62 -8.17
CA GLY A 274 5.17 6.91 -7.92
C GLY A 274 5.94 7.29 -6.64
N MET A 275 5.49 8.28 -5.88
CA MET A 275 6.05 8.56 -4.55
C MET A 275 5.81 7.37 -3.63
N GLU A 276 6.82 6.93 -2.91
CA GLU A 276 6.71 5.78 -2.00
C GLU A 276 7.40 6.01 -0.66
N GLY A 277 7.03 5.21 0.33
CA GLY A 277 7.60 5.30 1.66
C GLY A 277 7.02 4.28 2.63
N THR A 278 7.29 4.49 3.90
CA THR A 278 6.77 3.67 5.00
C THR A 278 5.96 4.54 5.96
N SER A 279 5.03 3.94 6.67
CA SER A 279 4.25 4.63 7.69
C SER A 279 3.74 3.66 8.74
N GLN A 280 3.55 4.16 9.96
CA GLN A 280 2.69 3.49 10.93
C GLN A 280 1.26 3.40 10.38
N THR A 281 0.56 2.33 10.69
CA THR A 281 -0.77 2.09 10.15
C THR A 281 -1.64 1.24 11.09
N HIS A 282 -2.86 0.90 10.66
CA HIS A 282 -3.73 -0.04 11.35
C HIS A 282 -3.23 -1.48 11.25
N ASP A 283 -3.61 -2.30 12.22
CA ASP A 283 -3.40 -3.75 12.12
C ASP A 283 -4.41 -4.35 11.12
N PRO A 284 -3.93 -4.99 10.04
CA PRO A 284 -4.81 -5.62 9.06
C PRO A 284 -5.65 -6.78 9.62
N GLN A 285 -5.26 -7.35 10.77
CA GLN A 285 -5.97 -8.46 11.42
C GLN A 285 -7.05 -7.97 12.41
N SER A 286 -7.03 -6.71 12.81
CA SER A 286 -8.00 -6.14 13.77
C SER A 286 -9.42 -6.05 13.22
N GLY A 287 -9.58 -6.04 11.89
CA GLY A 287 -10.86 -5.77 11.20
C GLY A 287 -11.24 -4.28 11.17
N PHE A 288 -10.43 -3.39 11.74
CA PHE A 288 -10.68 -1.94 11.80
C PHE A 288 -10.85 -1.32 10.42
N HIS A 289 -9.97 -1.64 9.48
CA HIS A 289 -9.96 -1.05 8.14
C HIS A 289 -11.29 -1.29 7.41
N ILE A 290 -11.74 -2.54 7.35
CA ILE A 290 -13.00 -2.92 6.67
C ILE A 290 -14.20 -2.26 7.37
N ALA A 291 -14.22 -2.25 8.69
CA ALA A 291 -15.30 -1.64 9.45
C ALA A 291 -15.34 -0.11 9.28
N TYR A 292 -14.16 0.54 9.20
CA TYR A 292 -14.04 1.97 8.95
C TYR A 292 -14.54 2.33 7.55
N GLU A 293 -14.08 1.65 6.50
CA GLU A 293 -14.53 1.86 5.13
C GLU A 293 -16.04 1.64 4.98
N THR A 294 -16.57 0.60 5.61
CA THR A 294 -18.02 0.31 5.60
C THR A 294 -18.81 1.45 6.26
N LYS A 295 -18.27 2.06 7.32
CA LYS A 295 -18.98 3.08 8.10
C LYS A 295 -18.90 4.48 7.47
N PHE A 296 -17.75 4.83 6.88
CA PHE A 296 -17.45 6.20 6.45
C PHE A 296 -17.33 6.36 4.93
N ASP A 297 -17.39 5.27 4.16
CA ASP A 297 -17.19 5.25 2.70
C ASP A 297 -15.82 5.84 2.27
N GLU A 298 -14.83 5.67 3.13
CA GLU A 298 -13.44 6.12 2.91
C GLU A 298 -12.45 5.25 3.68
N ALA A 299 -11.23 5.08 3.15
CA ALA A 299 -10.16 4.35 3.85
C ALA A 299 -9.67 5.15 5.08
N PRO A 300 -9.28 4.46 6.19
CA PRO A 300 -8.71 5.13 7.33
C PRO A 300 -7.36 5.76 6.96
N ASN A 301 -7.12 6.98 7.45
CA ASN A 301 -5.89 7.72 7.25
C ASN A 301 -4.83 7.42 8.32
N TYR A 302 -3.63 8.01 8.13
CA TYR A 302 -2.58 8.05 9.15
C TYR A 302 -3.16 8.45 10.52
N GLY A 303 -2.86 7.65 11.53
CA GLY A 303 -3.26 7.92 12.90
C GLY A 303 -4.71 7.52 13.25
N SER A 304 -5.61 7.28 12.28
CA SER A 304 -7.01 6.94 12.58
C SER A 304 -7.13 5.77 13.56
N ALA A 305 -6.42 4.68 13.34
CA ALA A 305 -6.41 3.52 14.22
C ALA A 305 -5.83 3.86 15.61
N HIS A 306 -4.75 4.61 15.66
CA HIS A 306 -4.07 4.98 16.90
C HIS A 306 -4.94 5.89 17.77
N TYR A 307 -5.64 6.86 17.18
CA TYR A 307 -6.53 7.74 17.91
C TYR A 307 -7.85 7.07 18.30
N PHE A 308 -8.31 6.07 17.53
CA PHE A 308 -9.38 5.18 17.96
C PHE A 308 -8.98 4.46 19.26
N ASP A 309 -7.79 3.86 19.28
CA ASP A 309 -7.26 3.14 20.46
C ASP A 309 -6.97 4.06 21.63
N ALA A 310 -6.51 5.30 21.39
CA ALA A 310 -6.26 6.28 22.44
C ALA A 310 -7.53 6.61 23.25
N ILE A 311 -8.67 6.74 22.57
CA ILE A 311 -9.97 6.96 23.22
C ILE A 311 -10.42 5.72 23.95
N THR A 312 -10.28 4.53 23.35
CA THR A 312 -10.61 3.24 23.99
C THR A 312 -9.83 3.07 25.30
N LEU A 313 -8.50 3.25 25.26
CA LEU A 313 -7.64 3.13 26.44
C LEU A 313 -7.96 4.18 27.51
N ALA A 314 -8.13 5.44 27.12
CA ALA A 314 -8.52 6.49 28.06
C ALA A 314 -9.86 6.19 28.76
N GLY A 315 -10.82 5.69 28.00
CA GLY A 315 -12.15 5.35 28.53
C GLY A 315 -12.15 4.16 29.47
N LEU A 316 -11.43 3.09 29.13
CA LEU A 316 -11.26 1.92 30.00
C LEU A 316 -10.48 2.30 31.27
N ALA A 317 -9.49 3.17 31.18
CA ALA A 317 -8.76 3.66 32.34
C ALA A 317 -9.63 4.57 33.25
N ILE A 318 -10.51 5.37 32.67
CA ILE A 318 -11.52 6.14 33.42
C ILE A 318 -12.47 5.20 34.17
N LEU A 319 -12.93 4.12 33.52
CA LEU A 319 -13.76 3.10 34.15
C LEU A 319 -13.04 2.44 35.34
N ASP A 320 -11.79 1.95 35.17
CA ASP A 320 -11.03 1.33 36.26
C ASP A 320 -10.79 2.29 37.42
N ALA A 321 -10.46 3.57 37.11
CA ALA A 321 -10.30 4.59 38.15
C ALA A 321 -11.61 4.84 38.91
N ASP A 322 -12.75 4.90 38.23
CA ASP A 322 -14.06 5.06 38.85
C ASP A 322 -14.41 3.88 39.76
N LEU A 323 -14.17 2.63 39.30
CA LEU A 323 -14.38 1.43 40.07
C LEU A 323 -13.55 1.39 41.38
N ASN A 324 -12.30 1.85 41.30
CA ASN A 324 -11.38 1.95 42.39
C ASN A 324 -11.52 3.22 43.24
N LYS A 325 -12.46 4.12 42.88
CA LYS A 325 -12.64 5.43 43.51
C LYS A 325 -11.36 6.28 43.53
N SER A 326 -10.59 6.14 42.46
CA SER A 326 -9.33 6.86 42.21
C SER A 326 -9.56 8.00 41.21
N THR A 327 -8.68 8.99 41.26
CA THR A 327 -8.56 10.04 40.22
C THR A 327 -7.29 9.85 39.39
N ASP A 328 -6.47 8.85 39.71
CA ASP A 328 -5.23 8.56 39.01
C ASP A 328 -5.48 7.64 37.81
N ILE A 329 -5.73 8.27 36.65
CA ILE A 329 -5.93 7.58 35.38
C ILE A 329 -4.64 6.88 34.91
N ASN A 330 -3.47 7.41 35.24
CA ASN A 330 -2.20 6.81 34.86
C ASN A 330 -1.97 5.47 35.57
N ALA A 331 -2.34 5.35 36.83
CA ALA A 331 -2.26 4.08 37.55
C ALA A 331 -3.20 3.02 36.95
N SER A 332 -4.35 3.41 36.45
CA SER A 332 -5.29 2.53 35.75
C SER A 332 -4.76 2.11 34.37
N LEU A 333 -4.24 3.06 33.57
CA LEU A 333 -3.60 2.78 32.28
C LEU A 333 -2.47 1.76 32.43
N LYS A 334 -1.61 1.96 33.43
CA LYS A 334 -0.46 1.07 33.67
C LYS A 334 -0.87 -0.39 33.86
N LYS A 335 -1.98 -0.65 34.54
CA LYS A 335 -2.51 -2.00 34.74
C LYS A 335 -3.11 -2.58 33.46
N ILE A 336 -3.82 -1.75 32.68
CA ILE A 336 -4.47 -2.18 31.43
C ILE A 336 -3.42 -2.52 30.37
N VAL A 337 -2.36 -1.72 30.23
CA VAL A 337 -1.31 -1.95 29.23
C VAL A 337 -0.25 -2.98 29.63
N ASP A 338 -0.34 -3.55 30.84
CA ASP A 338 0.55 -4.61 31.30
C ASP A 338 0.22 -5.99 30.69
N GLY A 339 -0.96 -6.13 30.11
CA GLY A 339 -1.32 -7.11 29.11
C GLY A 339 -1.21 -8.59 29.51
N THR A 340 -1.55 -8.96 30.74
CA THR A 340 -1.43 -10.36 31.23
C THR A 340 -2.73 -11.16 31.20
N GLY A 341 -3.85 -10.53 30.84
CA GLY A 341 -5.18 -11.13 30.87
C GLY A 341 -5.62 -11.80 29.56
N GLU A 342 -6.94 -11.97 29.43
CA GLU A 342 -7.56 -12.45 28.21
C GLU A 342 -7.29 -11.51 27.03
N ILE A 343 -6.97 -12.05 25.85
CA ILE A 343 -6.74 -11.27 24.62
C ILE A 343 -8.08 -10.83 24.05
N ILE A 344 -8.28 -9.51 23.98
CA ILE A 344 -9.52 -8.89 23.51
C ILE A 344 -9.24 -8.01 22.29
N ASN A 345 -9.95 -8.24 21.19
CA ASN A 345 -9.94 -7.32 20.04
C ASN A 345 -10.77 -6.08 20.35
N SER A 346 -10.12 -5.02 20.86
CA SER A 346 -10.75 -3.75 21.23
C SER A 346 -11.05 -2.82 20.05
N ALA A 347 -10.69 -3.20 18.82
CA ALA A 347 -11.12 -2.52 17.61
C ALA A 347 -12.61 -2.73 17.28
N GLN A 348 -13.27 -3.69 17.96
CA GLN A 348 -14.68 -4.03 17.80
C GLN A 348 -15.50 -3.57 19.02
N GLU A 349 -16.75 -3.09 18.79
CA GLU A 349 -17.64 -2.66 19.87
C GLU A 349 -17.86 -3.75 20.93
N THR A 350 -18.04 -5.00 20.48
CA THR A 350 -18.20 -6.15 21.40
C THR A 350 -16.96 -6.40 22.25
N GLY A 351 -15.77 -6.17 21.69
CA GLY A 351 -14.51 -6.30 22.43
C GLY A 351 -14.35 -5.20 23.48
N VAL A 352 -14.70 -3.95 23.14
CA VAL A 352 -14.70 -2.85 24.12
C VAL A 352 -15.63 -3.14 25.29
N ARG A 353 -16.84 -3.65 25.01
CA ARG A 353 -17.80 -4.06 26.06
C ARG A 353 -17.22 -5.17 26.93
N HIS A 354 -16.64 -6.21 26.32
CA HIS A 354 -16.07 -7.34 27.06
C HIS A 354 -14.86 -6.89 27.92
N ALA A 355 -14.02 -6.03 27.41
CA ALA A 355 -12.92 -5.44 28.18
C ALA A 355 -13.45 -4.65 29.41
N ALA A 356 -14.54 -3.90 29.24
CA ALA A 356 -15.18 -3.19 30.35
C ALA A 356 -15.79 -4.16 31.39
N GLU A 357 -16.38 -5.28 30.96
CA GLU A 357 -16.92 -6.31 31.85
C GLU A 357 -15.80 -6.97 32.69
N LEU A 358 -14.66 -7.30 32.07
CA LEU A 358 -13.50 -7.83 32.78
C LEU A 358 -12.98 -6.87 33.85
N LEU A 359 -12.87 -5.59 33.52
CA LEU A 359 -12.46 -4.56 34.50
C LEU A 359 -13.44 -4.47 35.71
N ILE A 360 -14.75 -4.61 35.48
CA ILE A 360 -15.77 -4.63 36.53
C ILE A 360 -15.59 -5.84 37.43
N ASP A 361 -15.19 -6.99 36.87
CA ASP A 361 -14.92 -8.21 37.60
C ASP A 361 -13.53 -8.22 38.29
N GLY A 362 -12.75 -7.14 38.08
CA GLY A 362 -11.41 -6.94 38.66
C GLY A 362 -10.30 -7.64 37.88
N GLU A 363 -10.56 -8.03 36.64
CA GLU A 363 -9.60 -8.64 35.73
C GLU A 363 -9.12 -7.60 34.72
N TYR A 364 -7.84 -7.70 34.28
CA TYR A 364 -7.23 -6.76 33.33
C TYR A 364 -7.01 -7.45 31.99
N PRO A 365 -7.67 -6.97 30.89
CA PRO A 365 -7.56 -7.58 29.57
C PRO A 365 -6.20 -7.31 28.93
N HIS A 366 -5.78 -8.21 28.03
CA HIS A 366 -4.74 -7.92 27.02
C HIS A 366 -5.42 -7.37 25.78
N LEU A 367 -5.15 -6.12 25.43
CA LEU A 367 -5.87 -5.46 24.34
C LEU A 367 -5.11 -5.54 23.02
N ASP A 368 -5.72 -6.16 22.02
CA ASP A 368 -5.37 -6.02 20.61
C ASP A 368 -6.28 -4.92 20.03
N GLY A 369 -5.69 -3.78 19.71
CA GLY A 369 -6.38 -2.59 19.22
C GLY A 369 -6.50 -2.50 17.71
N ALA A 370 -7.02 -1.38 17.25
CA ALA A 370 -7.08 -1.04 15.83
C ALA A 370 -5.69 -0.80 15.22
N SER A 371 -4.75 -0.24 15.99
CA SER A 371 -3.36 0.03 15.59
C SER A 371 -2.42 -1.16 15.83
N GLY A 372 -2.87 -2.19 16.49
CA GLY A 372 -2.11 -3.38 16.88
C GLY A 372 -2.19 -3.67 18.37
N LYS A 373 -1.22 -4.39 18.89
CA LYS A 373 -1.17 -4.77 20.30
C LYS A 373 -0.91 -3.55 21.19
N LEU A 374 -1.82 -3.29 22.12
CA LEU A 374 -1.72 -2.19 23.07
C LEU A 374 -0.95 -2.60 24.34
N TYR A 375 0.21 -3.22 24.12
CA TYR A 375 1.10 -3.70 25.17
C TYR A 375 2.34 -2.81 25.24
N PHE A 376 2.66 -2.31 26.43
CA PHE A 376 3.76 -1.38 26.65
C PHE A 376 4.98 -2.09 27.23
N ASP A 377 6.16 -1.56 26.95
CA ASP A 377 7.39 -2.04 27.57
C ASP A 377 7.33 -1.82 29.10
N PRO A 378 7.29 -2.90 29.90
CA PRO A 378 7.15 -2.77 31.36
C PRO A 378 8.37 -2.12 32.03
N THR A 379 9.47 -1.91 31.29
CA THR A 379 10.66 -1.24 31.82
C THR A 379 10.61 0.28 31.68
N ILE A 380 9.88 0.79 30.69
CA ILE A 380 9.81 2.22 30.36
C ILE A 380 8.41 2.83 30.43
N TYR A 381 7.35 2.09 30.09
CA TYR A 381 5.95 2.52 30.07
C TYR A 381 5.65 3.83 29.36
N THR A 382 6.38 4.14 28.27
CA THR A 382 6.13 5.33 27.45
C THR A 382 5.50 5.04 26.11
N ASN A 383 5.66 3.81 25.61
CA ASN A 383 5.17 3.43 24.28
C ASN A 383 4.91 1.93 24.18
N VAL A 384 4.10 1.59 23.18
CA VAL A 384 3.91 0.18 22.78
C VAL A 384 5.20 -0.41 22.25
N ILE A 385 5.32 -1.72 22.34
CA ILE A 385 6.48 -2.47 21.84
C ILE A 385 6.21 -3.16 20.50
N HIS A 386 5.00 -3.01 19.98
CA HIS A 386 4.57 -3.60 18.72
C HIS A 386 3.85 -2.54 17.87
N SER A 387 4.47 -2.11 16.81
CA SER A 387 3.84 -1.26 15.81
C SER A 387 3.62 -2.01 14.52
N VAL A 388 2.57 -1.63 13.81
CA VAL A 388 2.31 -2.07 12.46
C VAL A 388 2.73 -0.96 11.51
N TYR A 389 3.62 -1.28 10.59
CA TYR A 389 4.03 -0.39 9.52
C TYR A 389 3.49 -0.88 8.20
N CYS A 390 3.23 0.04 7.27
CA CYS A 390 2.97 -0.28 5.87
C CYS A 390 4.09 0.26 4.98
N HIS A 391 4.31 -0.44 3.87
CA HIS A 391 4.92 0.15 2.70
C HIS A 391 3.80 0.67 1.80
N TRP A 392 3.85 1.95 1.48
CA TRP A 392 2.85 2.63 0.67
C TRP A 392 3.47 3.22 -0.59
N GLN A 393 2.64 3.36 -1.63
CA GLN A 393 2.99 4.03 -2.88
C GLN A 393 1.81 4.87 -3.37
N VAL A 394 2.08 6.04 -3.96
CA VAL A 394 1.04 6.85 -4.58
C VAL A 394 0.68 6.26 -5.93
N TYR A 395 -0.59 5.91 -6.07
CA TYR A 395 -1.18 5.40 -7.29
C TYR A 395 -2.54 6.06 -7.53
N GLN A 396 -2.76 6.64 -8.71
CA GLN A 396 -3.98 7.39 -9.04
C GLN A 396 -4.30 8.50 -8.02
N GLY A 397 -3.26 9.18 -7.54
CA GLY A 397 -3.40 10.25 -6.55
C GLY A 397 -3.83 9.79 -5.15
N LYS A 398 -3.83 8.48 -4.87
CA LYS A 398 -4.13 7.88 -3.56
C LYS A 398 -2.93 7.10 -3.05
N HIS A 399 -2.81 7.01 -1.73
CA HIS A 399 -1.87 6.08 -1.12
C HIS A 399 -2.41 4.66 -1.21
N LEU A 400 -1.68 3.80 -1.90
CA LEU A 400 -1.93 2.37 -1.96
C LEU A 400 -0.97 1.68 -0.99
N ILE A 401 -1.51 0.96 -0.01
CA ILE A 401 -0.70 0.10 0.86
C ILE A 401 -0.36 -1.17 0.07
N LEU A 402 0.93 -1.43 -0.10
CA LEU A 402 1.44 -2.60 -0.80
C LEU A 402 1.70 -3.77 0.15
N GLU A 403 2.19 -3.46 1.35
CA GLU A 403 2.60 -4.46 2.35
C GLU A 403 2.37 -3.94 3.76
N TYR A 404 2.09 -4.87 4.68
CA TYR A 404 2.06 -4.61 6.13
C TYR A 404 3.23 -5.31 6.79
N ASN A 405 3.79 -4.69 7.81
CA ASN A 405 4.96 -5.15 8.54
C ASN A 405 4.73 -4.97 10.03
N THR A 406 4.96 -6.03 10.80
CA THR A 406 4.85 -6.01 12.26
C THR A 406 6.18 -6.36 12.88
N SER A 407 6.49 -5.79 14.04
CA SER A 407 7.66 -6.19 14.81
C SER A 407 7.52 -7.62 15.35
N ASP A 408 8.62 -8.39 15.33
CA ASP A 408 8.67 -9.74 15.89
C ASP A 408 9.04 -9.68 17.39
N ASP A 409 8.18 -10.24 18.24
CA ASP A 409 8.37 -10.30 19.69
C ASP A 409 9.57 -11.14 20.13
N SER A 410 9.93 -12.15 19.32
CA SER A 410 10.88 -13.18 19.74
C SER A 410 12.31 -12.68 19.86
N ASN A 411 12.66 -11.51 19.29
CA ASN A 411 14.02 -11.05 19.13
C ASN A 411 14.32 -9.66 19.73
N ARG A 412 13.43 -9.09 20.53
CA ARG A 412 13.58 -7.74 21.08
C ARG A 412 14.69 -7.53 22.10
N THR A 413 15.47 -8.54 22.40
CA THR A 413 16.66 -8.40 23.24
C THR A 413 17.81 -7.63 22.59
N ASN A 414 17.74 -7.40 21.26
CA ASN A 414 18.69 -6.58 20.51
C ASN A 414 17.93 -5.57 19.63
N PRO A 415 17.70 -4.34 20.09
CA PRO A 415 16.96 -3.31 19.34
C PRO A 415 17.65 -2.83 18.07
N SER A 416 18.92 -3.17 17.86
CA SER A 416 19.66 -2.87 16.64
C SER A 416 19.65 -4.00 15.60
N ALA A 417 19.07 -5.15 15.92
CA ALA A 417 18.93 -6.20 14.94
C ALA A 417 17.61 -6.01 14.17
N ALA A 418 17.67 -6.11 12.85
CA ALA A 418 16.50 -6.10 11.96
C ALA A 418 15.62 -7.33 12.22
N ASN A 419 14.81 -7.26 13.27
CA ASN A 419 13.99 -8.37 13.78
C ASN A 419 12.54 -8.32 13.27
N TRP A 420 12.32 -7.61 12.17
CA TRP A 420 11.01 -7.42 11.61
C TRP A 420 10.57 -8.65 10.83
N ASN A 421 9.37 -9.11 11.12
CA ASN A 421 8.77 -10.22 10.38
C ASN A 421 8.19 -9.71 9.06
N TRP A 422 9.09 -9.36 8.13
CA TRP A 422 8.72 -8.81 6.85
C TRP A 422 8.16 -9.90 5.92
N LYS A 423 6.90 -9.81 5.58
CA LYS A 423 6.39 -10.49 4.39
C LYS A 423 6.77 -9.67 3.17
N ILE A 424 7.97 -9.86 2.65
CA ILE A 424 8.47 -9.03 1.59
C ILE A 424 8.80 -9.85 0.37
N THR A 425 8.34 -9.34 -0.77
CA THR A 425 8.91 -9.71 -2.06
C THR A 425 10.28 -9.03 -2.18
N LYS A 426 11.34 -9.79 -1.96
CA LYS A 426 12.70 -9.28 -2.15
C LYS A 426 12.95 -9.10 -3.64
N ILE A 427 13.74 -8.08 -4.02
CA ILE A 427 14.40 -8.08 -5.33
C ILE A 427 15.11 -9.41 -5.48
N GLN A 428 14.82 -10.12 -6.57
CA GLN A 428 15.34 -11.43 -6.83
C GLN A 428 16.83 -11.35 -7.16
N ASN A 429 17.61 -12.24 -6.57
CA ASN A 429 19.00 -12.47 -6.92
C ASN A 429 19.12 -13.78 -7.70
N PHE A 430 19.96 -13.78 -8.72
CA PHE A 430 20.14 -14.91 -9.61
C PHE A 430 21.57 -15.47 -9.54
N ASP A 431 21.77 -16.68 -10.04
CA ASP A 431 23.10 -17.30 -10.07
C ASP A 431 24.01 -16.57 -11.06
N LYS A 432 25.07 -15.95 -10.53
CA LYS A 432 26.12 -15.26 -11.29
C LYS A 432 27.08 -16.22 -11.99
N ASN A 433 27.07 -17.51 -11.63
CA ASN A 433 27.97 -18.53 -12.12
C ASN A 433 27.33 -19.47 -13.15
N SER A 434 26.05 -19.22 -13.49
CA SER A 434 25.37 -20.02 -14.51
C SER A 434 26.12 -19.97 -15.84
N GLN A 435 26.44 -21.15 -16.42
CA GLN A 435 27.20 -21.30 -17.64
C GLN A 435 26.44 -22.13 -18.70
N ILE A 436 25.16 -21.81 -18.90
CA ILE A 436 24.40 -22.42 -19.98
C ILE A 436 24.94 -21.89 -21.32
N SER A 437 25.36 -22.77 -22.20
CA SER A 437 25.89 -22.44 -23.52
C SER A 437 24.81 -22.57 -24.58
N TYR A 438 24.72 -21.61 -25.45
CA TYR A 438 23.80 -21.59 -26.59
C TYR A 438 24.57 -21.47 -27.90
N PRO A 439 24.03 -21.99 -29.04
CA PRO A 439 24.57 -21.69 -30.35
C PRO A 439 24.57 -20.19 -30.63
N GLN A 440 25.34 -19.76 -31.62
CA GLN A 440 25.29 -18.39 -32.09
C GLN A 440 23.88 -18.08 -32.62
N GLN A 441 23.33 -16.89 -32.26
CA GLN A 441 22.07 -16.41 -32.77
C GLN A 441 22.13 -16.17 -34.27
N GLU A 442 21.10 -16.60 -35.02
CA GLU A 442 20.95 -16.34 -36.44
C GLU A 442 19.93 -15.21 -36.71
N GLU A 443 18.69 -15.35 -36.21
CA GLU A 443 17.61 -14.40 -36.43
C GLU A 443 16.88 -14.06 -35.11
N LEU A 444 16.06 -13.01 -35.19
CA LEU A 444 15.13 -12.61 -34.11
C LEU A 444 13.72 -12.65 -34.67
N TYR A 445 12.81 -13.26 -33.92
CA TYR A 445 11.36 -13.25 -34.14
C TYR A 445 10.63 -12.66 -32.95
N ALA A 446 9.40 -12.20 -33.17
CA ALA A 446 8.55 -11.67 -32.12
C ALA A 446 7.13 -12.21 -32.19
N LEU A 447 6.55 -12.52 -31.03
CA LEU A 447 5.14 -12.79 -30.83
C LEU A 447 4.56 -11.73 -29.89
N ILE A 448 3.62 -10.94 -30.40
CA ILE A 448 3.01 -9.84 -29.65
C ILE A 448 1.51 -10.09 -29.54
N ILE A 449 0.99 -10.13 -28.32
CA ILE A 449 -0.40 -10.50 -28.04
C ILE A 449 -1.09 -9.41 -27.20
N ALA A 450 -2.20 -8.88 -27.72
CA ALA A 450 -3.21 -8.15 -26.96
C ALA A 450 -4.44 -9.06 -26.81
N ALA A 451 -4.57 -9.71 -25.64
CA ALA A 451 -5.57 -10.76 -25.43
C ALA A 451 -6.98 -10.25 -25.09
N SER A 452 -7.22 -8.93 -25.13
CA SER A 452 -8.48 -8.29 -24.75
C SER A 452 -9.03 -7.44 -25.87
N SER A 453 -10.37 -7.29 -25.91
CA SER A 453 -11.11 -6.46 -26.86
C SER A 453 -11.85 -5.32 -26.17
N GLY A 454 -12.31 -4.35 -26.95
CA GLY A 454 -13.17 -3.25 -26.51
C GLY A 454 -12.43 -2.05 -25.93
N TRP A 455 -13.14 -0.91 -25.92
CA TRP A 455 -12.59 0.40 -25.53
C TRP A 455 -12.09 0.44 -24.07
N ASP A 456 -12.76 -0.23 -23.15
CA ASP A 456 -12.36 -0.29 -21.73
C ASP A 456 -10.98 -0.98 -21.53
N ASN A 457 -10.55 -1.75 -22.55
CA ASN A 457 -9.28 -2.46 -22.61
C ASN A 457 -8.25 -1.79 -23.54
N TYR A 458 -8.48 -0.53 -23.92
CA TYR A 458 -7.62 0.26 -24.80
C TYR A 458 -6.12 0.04 -24.53
N ARG A 459 -5.72 0.11 -23.27
CA ARG A 459 -4.33 0.00 -22.84
C ARG A 459 -3.63 -1.30 -23.28
N HIS A 460 -4.35 -2.42 -23.38
CA HIS A 460 -3.75 -3.71 -23.74
C HIS A 460 -3.33 -3.73 -25.21
N GLN A 461 -4.17 -3.21 -26.11
CA GLN A 461 -3.82 -3.06 -27.52
C GLN A 461 -2.76 -1.97 -27.71
N ALA A 462 -2.89 -0.84 -27.02
CA ALA A 462 -1.90 0.25 -27.06
C ALA A 462 -0.50 -0.22 -26.60
N ASN A 463 -0.43 -1.02 -25.54
CA ASN A 463 0.81 -1.62 -25.08
C ASN A 463 1.45 -2.55 -26.12
N ALA A 464 0.64 -3.44 -26.71
CA ALA A 464 1.09 -4.35 -27.77
C ALA A 464 1.62 -3.59 -28.99
N TYR A 465 0.90 -2.55 -29.44
CA TYR A 465 1.33 -1.71 -30.54
C TYR A 465 2.59 -0.91 -30.22
N SER A 466 2.76 -0.46 -28.98
CA SER A 466 4.00 0.20 -28.54
C SER A 466 5.21 -0.75 -28.63
N MET A 467 5.04 -2.03 -28.25
CA MET A 467 6.10 -3.04 -28.39
C MET A 467 6.38 -3.35 -29.86
N TYR A 468 5.36 -3.45 -30.71
CA TYR A 468 5.51 -3.61 -32.14
C TYR A 468 6.34 -2.45 -32.73
N GLN A 469 5.97 -1.21 -32.45
CA GLN A 469 6.69 -0.01 -32.94
C GLN A 469 8.15 0.01 -32.46
N LEU A 470 8.40 -0.39 -31.20
CA LEU A 470 9.76 -0.48 -30.68
C LEU A 470 10.62 -1.46 -31.50
N LEU A 471 10.12 -2.67 -31.76
CA LEU A 471 10.84 -3.70 -32.51
C LEU A 471 11.03 -3.28 -33.98
N LYS A 472 10.03 -2.68 -34.60
CA LYS A 472 10.14 -2.09 -35.96
C LYS A 472 11.21 -1.00 -36.03
N LYS A 473 11.22 -0.08 -35.06
CA LYS A 473 12.22 0.98 -34.95
C LYS A 473 13.65 0.42 -34.82
N ASN A 474 13.78 -0.73 -34.16
CA ASN A 474 15.05 -1.45 -34.00
C ASN A 474 15.44 -2.32 -35.19
N GLY A 475 14.66 -2.30 -36.28
CA GLY A 475 14.98 -2.94 -37.57
C GLY A 475 14.36 -4.33 -37.77
N LEU A 476 13.51 -4.82 -36.85
CA LEU A 476 12.82 -6.09 -37.06
C LEU A 476 11.79 -5.95 -38.20
N LYS A 477 11.78 -6.92 -39.13
CA LYS A 477 10.89 -6.92 -40.27
C LYS A 477 9.49 -7.43 -39.89
N ASP A 478 8.47 -7.04 -40.69
CA ASP A 478 7.09 -7.49 -40.43
C ASP A 478 6.93 -9.01 -40.54
N ASP A 479 7.60 -9.64 -41.48
CA ASP A 479 7.58 -11.10 -41.65
C ASP A 479 8.24 -11.89 -40.50
N HIS A 480 8.88 -11.19 -39.56
CA HIS A 480 9.43 -11.76 -38.32
C HIS A 480 8.60 -11.43 -37.09
N ILE A 481 7.52 -10.67 -37.22
CA ILE A 481 6.62 -10.31 -36.13
C ILE A 481 5.27 -10.97 -36.36
N LEU A 482 4.76 -11.68 -35.34
CA LEU A 482 3.39 -12.17 -35.30
C LEU A 482 2.60 -11.31 -34.31
N LEU A 483 1.71 -10.45 -34.82
CA LEU A 483 0.88 -9.57 -34.01
C LEU A 483 -0.55 -10.10 -33.92
N ILE A 484 -1.01 -10.32 -32.68
CA ILE A 484 -2.36 -10.79 -32.37
C ILE A 484 -3.09 -9.71 -31.60
N SER A 485 -4.16 -9.17 -32.16
CA SER A 485 -4.99 -8.11 -31.57
C SER A 485 -6.37 -8.10 -32.18
N GLU A 486 -7.41 -7.74 -31.43
CA GLU A 486 -8.77 -7.55 -31.98
C GLU A 486 -8.88 -6.33 -32.90
N ASP A 487 -7.95 -5.38 -32.77
CA ASP A 487 -7.86 -4.15 -33.61
C ASP A 487 -9.17 -3.32 -33.63
N ASP A 488 -9.83 -3.26 -32.48
CA ASP A 488 -11.16 -2.68 -32.36
C ASP A 488 -11.19 -1.31 -31.64
N ILE A 489 -10.01 -0.74 -31.30
CA ILE A 489 -9.91 0.55 -30.62
C ILE A 489 -9.60 1.73 -31.55
N ALA A 490 -8.83 1.56 -32.63
CA ALA A 490 -8.40 2.63 -33.51
C ALA A 490 -9.59 3.34 -34.17
N PHE A 491 -10.59 2.60 -34.60
CA PHE A 491 -11.81 3.12 -35.21
C PHE A 491 -13.07 2.91 -34.34
N ASN A 492 -12.87 2.73 -33.03
CA ASN A 492 -13.95 2.63 -32.08
C ASN A 492 -14.79 3.92 -32.03
N SER A 493 -16.09 3.80 -31.82
CA SER A 493 -16.99 4.98 -31.73
C SER A 493 -16.63 5.94 -30.59
N ASN A 494 -15.93 5.47 -29.56
CA ASN A 494 -15.44 6.26 -28.44
C ASN A 494 -14.09 6.96 -28.75
N ASN A 495 -13.46 6.63 -29.87
CA ASN A 495 -12.20 7.26 -30.28
C ASN A 495 -12.49 8.58 -31.00
N PHE A 496 -12.19 9.71 -30.32
CA PHE A 496 -12.37 11.06 -30.89
C PHE A 496 -11.43 11.36 -32.07
N THR A 497 -10.38 10.57 -32.26
CA THR A 497 -9.40 10.71 -33.34
C THR A 497 -9.26 9.35 -34.07
N PRO A 498 -10.20 8.98 -34.95
CA PRO A 498 -10.17 7.69 -35.64
C PRO A 498 -8.83 7.45 -36.37
N GLY A 499 -8.28 6.25 -36.18
CA GLY A 499 -6.97 5.88 -36.75
C GLY A 499 -5.78 6.39 -35.91
N TYR A 500 -6.03 6.95 -34.76
CA TYR A 500 -5.00 7.41 -33.82
C TYR A 500 -5.10 6.63 -32.50
N ILE A 501 -4.03 5.97 -32.11
CA ILE A 501 -3.89 5.34 -30.78
C ILE A 501 -2.71 6.03 -30.09
N GLN A 502 -3.01 6.63 -28.94
CA GLN A 502 -2.06 7.46 -28.20
C GLN A 502 -1.16 6.60 -27.32
N SER A 503 0.16 6.81 -27.39
CA SER A 503 1.13 6.36 -26.39
C SER A 503 1.13 7.29 -25.16
N PRO A 504 1.72 6.90 -24.01
CA PRO A 504 1.95 7.82 -22.88
C PRO A 504 2.79 9.05 -23.22
N ALA A 505 3.64 8.99 -24.25
CA ALA A 505 4.42 10.11 -24.76
C ALA A 505 3.62 11.05 -25.68
N GLY A 506 2.40 10.64 -26.08
CA GLY A 506 1.54 11.42 -26.96
C GLY A 506 1.68 11.09 -28.45
N ASP A 507 2.49 10.07 -28.81
CA ASP A 507 2.68 9.68 -30.21
C ASP A 507 1.56 8.79 -30.71
N ASN A 508 1.31 8.79 -32.04
CA ASN A 508 0.43 7.81 -32.69
C ASN A 508 1.17 6.49 -32.90
N ILE A 509 0.78 5.48 -32.13
CA ILE A 509 1.37 4.13 -32.20
C ILE A 509 0.63 3.18 -33.14
N TYR A 510 -0.44 3.64 -33.80
CA TYR A 510 -1.23 2.81 -34.73
C TYR A 510 -0.72 2.88 -36.18
N GLU A 511 0.05 3.88 -36.52
CA GLU A 511 0.55 4.06 -37.89
C GLU A 511 1.44 2.87 -38.33
N GLY A 512 1.07 2.21 -39.43
CA GLY A 512 1.81 1.08 -39.98
C GLY A 512 1.62 -0.26 -39.21
N ILE A 513 0.65 -0.32 -38.31
CA ILE A 513 0.26 -1.59 -37.65
C ILE A 513 -0.36 -2.54 -38.68
N THR A 514 0.08 -3.79 -38.67
CA THR A 514 -0.53 -4.89 -39.42
C THR A 514 -0.82 -6.03 -38.46
N VAL A 515 -2.09 -6.31 -38.21
CA VAL A 515 -2.52 -7.41 -37.35
C VAL A 515 -2.59 -8.69 -38.18
N ASP A 516 -1.93 -9.76 -37.73
CA ASP A 516 -1.90 -11.03 -38.42
C ASP A 516 -3.12 -11.91 -38.07
N TYR A 517 -3.51 -11.92 -36.81
CA TYR A 517 -4.67 -12.68 -36.34
C TYR A 517 -5.43 -11.91 -35.24
N HIS A 518 -6.76 -12.12 -35.23
CA HIS A 518 -7.58 -11.71 -34.09
C HIS A 518 -7.56 -12.82 -33.02
N PRO A 519 -7.54 -12.46 -31.72
CA PRO A 519 -7.66 -13.45 -30.64
C PRO A 519 -8.89 -14.36 -30.77
N SER A 520 -9.98 -13.86 -31.38
CA SER A 520 -11.19 -14.65 -31.68
C SER A 520 -10.97 -15.77 -32.69
N ASP A 521 -9.93 -15.71 -33.55
CA ASP A 521 -9.69 -16.63 -34.65
C ASP A 521 -8.54 -17.62 -34.39
N ILE A 522 -7.86 -17.49 -33.25
CA ILE A 522 -6.64 -18.23 -32.92
C ILE A 522 -6.62 -18.69 -31.48
N ASP A 523 -5.98 -19.83 -31.21
CA ASP A 523 -5.72 -20.37 -29.89
C ASP A 523 -4.24 -20.81 -29.75
N LEU A 524 -3.84 -21.28 -28.56
CA LEU A 524 -2.46 -21.75 -28.33
C LEU A 524 -2.04 -22.90 -29.24
N ASN A 525 -2.96 -23.78 -29.64
CA ASN A 525 -2.65 -24.92 -30.53
C ASN A 525 -2.31 -24.42 -31.94
N LYS A 526 -3.14 -23.48 -32.44
CA LYS A 526 -2.90 -22.87 -33.75
C LYS A 526 -1.62 -22.03 -33.72
N LEU A 527 -1.35 -21.32 -32.62
CA LEU A 527 -0.07 -20.61 -32.43
C LEU A 527 1.13 -21.57 -32.43
N SER A 528 1.04 -22.70 -31.72
CA SER A 528 2.09 -23.72 -31.73
C SER A 528 2.37 -24.23 -33.15
N SER A 529 1.31 -24.50 -33.92
CA SER A 529 1.43 -24.95 -35.31
C SER A 529 2.06 -23.91 -36.25
N ILE A 530 1.77 -22.62 -36.05
CA ILE A 530 2.40 -21.53 -36.81
C ILE A 530 3.88 -21.43 -36.46
N LEU A 531 4.22 -21.29 -35.17
CA LEU A 531 5.60 -21.11 -34.72
C LEU A 531 6.49 -22.35 -34.93
N SER A 532 5.91 -23.55 -35.09
CA SER A 532 6.63 -24.77 -35.44
C SER A 532 6.75 -25.00 -36.96
N GLY A 533 6.20 -24.11 -37.79
CA GLY A 533 6.23 -24.22 -39.24
C GLY A 533 5.34 -25.34 -39.80
N GLU A 534 4.35 -25.82 -39.04
CA GLU A 534 3.41 -26.88 -39.46
C GLU A 534 2.26 -26.33 -40.32
N THR A 535 2.10 -25.01 -40.38
CA THR A 535 1.10 -24.31 -41.20
C THR A 535 1.69 -23.71 -42.46
N GLU A 536 0.84 -23.26 -43.39
CA GLU A 536 1.24 -22.79 -44.73
C GLU A 536 2.31 -21.71 -44.74
N THR A 537 3.08 -21.66 -45.81
CA THR A 537 4.26 -20.82 -46.07
C THR A 537 3.97 -19.33 -45.90
N GLY A 538 4.78 -18.63 -45.08
CA GLY A 538 4.80 -17.16 -44.95
C GLY A 538 4.63 -16.62 -43.54
N SER A 539 4.33 -17.48 -42.56
CA SER A 539 4.24 -17.06 -41.14
C SER A 539 5.60 -17.14 -40.43
N PRO A 540 5.87 -16.34 -39.42
CA PRO A 540 7.08 -16.42 -38.61
C PRO A 540 7.24 -17.80 -37.97
N HIS A 541 8.34 -18.48 -38.22
CA HIS A 541 8.65 -19.81 -37.66
C HIS A 541 10.11 -19.87 -37.24
N PRO A 542 10.44 -19.44 -36.00
CA PRO A 542 11.80 -19.47 -35.50
C PRO A 542 12.31 -20.91 -35.33
N GLY A 543 13.61 -21.09 -35.46
CA GLY A 543 14.30 -22.36 -35.29
C GLY A 543 15.25 -22.40 -34.10
N ALA A 544 15.99 -23.51 -33.93
CA ALA A 544 16.88 -23.77 -32.80
C ALA A 544 18.00 -22.75 -32.57
N LYS A 545 18.26 -21.86 -33.52
CA LYS A 545 19.28 -20.81 -33.42
C LYS A 545 18.69 -19.41 -33.34
N ASP A 546 17.37 -19.27 -33.38
CA ASP A 546 16.71 -17.99 -33.43
C ASP A 546 16.19 -17.61 -32.04
N ASN A 547 16.27 -16.34 -31.71
CA ASN A 547 15.66 -15.82 -30.49
C ASN A 547 14.20 -15.44 -30.75
N LEU A 548 13.39 -15.56 -29.71
CA LEU A 548 11.98 -15.16 -29.72
C LEU A 548 11.71 -14.15 -28.61
N PHE A 549 11.30 -12.95 -29.00
CA PHE A 549 10.72 -11.98 -28.09
C PHE A 549 9.21 -12.22 -27.99
N VAL A 550 8.69 -12.39 -26.79
CA VAL A 550 7.25 -12.55 -26.55
C VAL A 550 6.74 -11.45 -25.64
N TYR A 551 5.70 -10.75 -26.07
CA TYR A 551 4.98 -9.82 -25.25
C TYR A 551 3.49 -10.17 -25.24
N TRP A 552 2.91 -10.27 -24.05
CA TRP A 552 1.50 -10.59 -23.87
C TRP A 552 0.85 -9.61 -22.89
N ALA A 553 -0.17 -8.87 -23.34
CA ALA A 553 -0.97 -7.96 -22.52
C ALA A 553 -2.43 -8.42 -22.44
N GLY A 554 -3.02 -8.34 -21.27
CA GLY A 554 -4.42 -8.70 -21.04
C GLY A 554 -4.80 -8.67 -19.57
N HIS A 555 -5.97 -9.22 -19.28
CA HIS A 555 -6.40 -9.51 -17.92
C HIS A 555 -5.82 -10.83 -17.43
N GLY A 556 -5.82 -11.03 -16.11
CA GLY A 556 -5.42 -12.29 -15.48
C GLY A 556 -6.17 -12.53 -14.19
N GLU A 557 -6.35 -13.81 -13.88
CA GLU A 557 -6.90 -14.33 -12.64
C GLU A 557 -5.85 -15.25 -11.97
N PRO A 558 -6.03 -15.66 -10.71
CA PRO A 558 -5.08 -16.55 -10.05
C PRO A 558 -4.83 -17.87 -10.78
N GLU A 559 -5.78 -18.34 -11.58
CA GLU A 559 -5.67 -19.56 -12.39
C GLU A 559 -4.85 -19.35 -13.66
N GLY A 560 -4.80 -18.14 -14.21
CA GLY A 560 -4.07 -17.82 -15.44
C GLY A 560 -4.60 -16.60 -16.19
N PRO A 561 -4.00 -16.29 -17.36
CA PRO A 561 -4.40 -15.15 -18.18
C PRO A 561 -5.77 -15.37 -18.83
N ILE A 562 -6.43 -14.24 -19.10
CA ILE A 562 -7.72 -14.24 -19.79
C ILE A 562 -7.48 -13.96 -21.28
N TRP A 563 -7.90 -14.89 -22.13
CA TRP A 563 -7.94 -14.78 -23.57
C TRP A 563 -9.37 -14.40 -23.97
N LEU A 564 -9.58 -13.13 -24.32
CA LEU A 564 -10.93 -12.52 -24.48
C LEU A 564 -11.77 -12.67 -23.21
N ASN A 565 -12.57 -13.73 -23.13
CA ASN A 565 -13.48 -14.02 -22.02
C ASN A 565 -13.22 -15.40 -21.37
N LYS A 566 -12.13 -16.06 -21.71
CA LYS A 566 -11.79 -17.42 -21.23
C LYS A 566 -10.46 -17.40 -20.49
N ILE A 567 -10.44 -17.93 -19.27
CA ILE A 567 -9.20 -18.16 -18.54
C ILE A 567 -8.46 -19.33 -19.22
N ILE A 568 -7.17 -19.10 -19.53
CA ILE A 568 -6.24 -20.15 -19.93
C ILE A 568 -5.43 -20.51 -18.68
N PRO A 569 -5.49 -21.75 -18.19
CA PRO A 569 -4.68 -22.15 -17.05
C PRO A 569 -3.20 -21.89 -17.25
N SER A 570 -2.51 -21.39 -16.21
CA SER A 570 -1.08 -21.04 -16.27
C SER A 570 -0.20 -22.19 -16.75
N TYR A 571 -0.53 -23.42 -16.36
CA TYR A 571 0.20 -24.61 -16.82
C TYR A 571 0.03 -24.91 -18.33
N GLU A 572 -1.09 -24.51 -18.96
CA GLU A 572 -1.30 -24.65 -20.40
C GLU A 572 -0.44 -23.66 -21.18
N VAL A 573 -0.31 -22.40 -20.68
CA VAL A 573 0.60 -21.41 -21.27
C VAL A 573 2.05 -21.89 -21.16
N ALA A 574 2.46 -22.41 -20.00
CA ALA A 574 3.78 -23.00 -19.82
C ALA A 574 3.97 -24.24 -20.72
N GLY A 575 2.94 -25.09 -20.85
CA GLY A 575 2.92 -26.26 -21.75
C GLY A 575 3.15 -25.90 -23.22
N PHE A 576 2.54 -24.79 -23.68
CA PHE A 576 2.78 -24.24 -25.02
C PHE A 576 4.25 -23.91 -25.26
N PHE A 577 4.91 -23.18 -24.36
CA PHE A 577 6.33 -22.88 -24.50
C PHE A 577 7.22 -24.11 -24.35
N ARG A 578 6.85 -25.06 -23.49
CA ARG A 578 7.56 -26.35 -23.38
C ARG A 578 7.49 -27.11 -24.67
N GLU A 579 6.35 -27.19 -25.34
CA GLU A 579 6.18 -27.82 -26.64
C GLU A 579 7.09 -27.18 -27.70
N LEU A 580 7.08 -25.85 -27.81
CA LEU A 580 7.98 -25.10 -28.71
C LEU A 580 9.46 -25.40 -28.42
N SER A 581 9.85 -25.48 -27.14
CA SER A 581 11.21 -25.85 -26.75
C SER A 581 11.58 -27.28 -27.17
N MET A 582 10.67 -28.24 -27.00
CA MET A 582 10.87 -29.63 -27.44
C MET A 582 10.97 -29.76 -28.96
N LYS A 583 10.20 -28.96 -29.69
CA LYS A 583 10.26 -28.86 -31.17
C LYS A 583 11.44 -28.04 -31.68
N GLN A 584 12.26 -27.46 -30.79
CA GLN A 584 13.41 -26.61 -31.12
C GLN A 584 13.01 -25.37 -31.94
N CYS A 585 11.86 -24.75 -31.60
CA CYS A 585 11.34 -23.54 -32.25
C CYS A 585 11.96 -22.23 -31.72
N PHE A 586 12.98 -22.32 -30.90
CA PHE A 586 13.76 -21.16 -30.44
C PHE A 586 15.08 -21.56 -29.80
N ARG A 587 16.04 -20.67 -29.85
CA ARG A 587 17.30 -20.71 -29.10
C ARG A 587 17.09 -20.20 -27.66
N LYS A 588 16.50 -19.00 -27.53
CA LYS A 588 16.11 -18.39 -26.29
C LYS A 588 14.78 -17.64 -26.46
N VAL A 589 14.00 -17.55 -25.38
CA VAL A 589 12.78 -16.73 -25.28
C VAL A 589 12.91 -15.71 -24.17
N PHE A 590 12.62 -14.43 -24.49
CA PHE A 590 12.33 -13.40 -23.50
C PHE A 590 10.83 -13.16 -23.51
N PHE A 591 10.13 -13.61 -22.49
CA PHE A 591 8.68 -13.50 -22.36
C PHE A 591 8.29 -12.43 -21.35
N ALA A 592 7.83 -11.28 -21.83
CA ALA A 592 7.27 -10.21 -21.01
C ALA A 592 5.76 -10.35 -20.91
N MET A 593 5.24 -10.51 -19.69
CA MET A 593 3.82 -10.77 -19.41
C MET A 593 3.18 -9.66 -18.61
N GLU A 594 2.25 -8.93 -19.22
CA GLU A 594 1.49 -7.82 -18.60
C GLU A 594 0.07 -8.27 -18.28
N THR A 595 -0.10 -8.99 -17.18
CA THR A 595 -1.41 -9.37 -16.63
C THR A 595 -1.40 -9.35 -15.10
N CYS A 596 -2.58 -9.31 -14.49
CA CYS A 596 -2.70 -9.60 -13.06
C CYS A 596 -2.26 -11.04 -12.79
N TYR A 597 -1.69 -11.32 -11.61
CA TYR A 597 -1.22 -12.64 -11.17
C TYR A 597 -0.24 -13.33 -12.15
N ALA A 598 0.46 -12.55 -12.97
CA ALA A 598 1.34 -13.06 -14.01
C ALA A 598 2.44 -13.99 -13.48
N GLY A 599 2.84 -13.84 -12.22
CA GLY A 599 3.76 -14.74 -11.53
C GLY A 599 3.31 -16.21 -11.50
N GLN A 600 2.01 -16.50 -11.57
CA GLN A 600 1.50 -17.88 -11.66
C GLN A 600 1.97 -18.58 -12.94
N ILE A 601 2.04 -17.84 -14.05
CA ILE A 601 2.57 -18.34 -15.31
C ILE A 601 4.08 -18.54 -15.18
N GLY A 602 4.75 -17.58 -14.55
CA GLY A 602 6.18 -17.67 -14.26
C GLY A 602 6.56 -18.93 -13.46
N ILE A 603 5.82 -19.20 -12.37
CA ILE A 603 5.99 -20.43 -11.57
C ILE A 603 5.74 -21.68 -12.43
N SER A 604 4.68 -21.68 -13.23
CA SER A 604 4.38 -22.82 -14.11
C SER A 604 5.49 -23.07 -15.15
N CYS A 605 6.14 -22.01 -15.65
CA CYS A 605 7.29 -22.14 -16.56
C CYS A 605 8.53 -22.69 -15.85
N GLU A 606 8.76 -22.29 -14.60
CA GLU A 606 9.86 -22.76 -13.75
C GLU A 606 9.67 -24.24 -13.38
N ASP A 607 8.47 -24.63 -12.96
CA ASP A 607 8.10 -26.01 -12.63
C ASP A 607 8.26 -26.97 -13.82
N GLN A 608 8.05 -26.46 -15.05
CA GLN A 608 8.24 -27.26 -16.27
C GLN A 608 9.67 -27.21 -16.80
N GLU A 609 10.59 -26.50 -16.15
CA GLU A 609 12.02 -26.42 -16.49
C GLU A 609 12.28 -26.10 -17.98
N ILE A 610 11.57 -25.06 -18.51
CA ILE A 610 11.60 -24.75 -19.94
C ILE A 610 12.97 -24.17 -20.32
N LYS A 611 13.79 -24.93 -21.06
CA LYS A 611 15.13 -24.51 -21.43
C LYS A 611 15.15 -23.31 -22.36
N GLY A 612 16.02 -22.36 -22.07
CA GLY A 612 16.20 -21.13 -22.87
C GLY A 612 15.12 -20.08 -22.70
N MET A 613 14.12 -20.29 -21.84
CA MET A 613 13.04 -19.34 -21.61
C MET A 613 13.25 -18.55 -20.33
N LEU A 614 13.08 -17.23 -20.40
CA LEU A 614 12.94 -16.32 -19.27
C LEU A 614 11.53 -15.75 -19.27
N CYS A 615 10.84 -15.78 -18.14
CA CYS A 615 9.55 -15.14 -17.95
C CYS A 615 9.73 -13.90 -17.09
N PHE A 616 9.35 -12.73 -17.61
CA PHE A 616 9.40 -11.44 -16.95
C PHE A 616 7.98 -10.88 -16.80
N THR A 617 7.49 -10.79 -15.58
CA THR A 617 6.08 -10.57 -15.27
C THR A 617 5.82 -9.20 -14.62
N ALA A 618 4.67 -8.61 -14.92
CA ALA A 618 4.23 -7.32 -14.38
C ALA A 618 3.86 -7.37 -12.88
N ALA A 619 3.54 -8.55 -12.39
CA ALA A 619 3.09 -8.78 -11.02
C ALA A 619 3.58 -10.16 -10.55
N ASN A 620 3.72 -10.34 -9.24
CA ASN A 620 3.96 -11.65 -8.68
C ASN A 620 2.68 -12.52 -8.71
N GLU A 621 2.75 -13.72 -8.15
CA GLU A 621 1.67 -14.72 -8.19
C GLU A 621 0.44 -14.38 -7.31
N LYS A 622 0.50 -13.31 -6.51
CA LYS A 622 -0.52 -12.95 -5.48
C LYS A 622 -1.15 -11.59 -5.69
N GLU A 623 -0.72 -10.84 -6.70
CA GLU A 623 -1.13 -9.45 -6.85
C GLU A 623 -1.59 -9.12 -8.27
N THR A 624 -2.29 -8.00 -8.40
CA THR A 624 -2.76 -7.46 -9.69
C THR A 624 -1.76 -6.47 -10.27
N SER A 625 -1.53 -6.49 -11.58
CA SER A 625 -0.86 -5.40 -12.28
C SER A 625 -1.76 -4.15 -12.36
N LYS A 626 -1.15 -2.99 -12.63
CA LYS A 626 -1.86 -1.70 -12.57
C LYS A 626 -1.84 -0.97 -13.91
N ALA A 627 -2.99 -0.38 -14.25
CA ALA A 627 -3.07 0.57 -15.36
C ALA A 627 -2.26 1.83 -15.02
N TYR A 628 -1.70 2.49 -16.04
CA TYR A 628 -0.87 3.67 -15.90
C TYR A 628 -1.11 4.64 -17.04
N ALA A 629 -1.02 5.94 -16.76
CA ALA A 629 -1.31 7.03 -17.67
C ALA A 629 -2.75 7.00 -18.25
N THR A 630 -3.32 8.17 -18.40
CA THR A 630 -4.62 8.37 -19.05
C THR A 630 -4.46 9.27 -20.24
N ASP A 631 -5.45 9.22 -21.14
CA ASP A 631 -5.59 10.22 -22.21
C ASP A 631 -5.80 11.63 -21.63
N ALA A 632 -5.83 12.63 -22.50
CA ALA A 632 -6.02 14.03 -22.08
C ALA A 632 -7.36 14.29 -21.39
N SER A 633 -8.37 13.42 -21.56
CA SER A 633 -9.66 13.52 -20.88
C SER A 633 -9.63 12.95 -19.45
N GLY A 634 -8.61 12.17 -19.11
CA GLY A 634 -8.50 11.47 -17.84
C GLY A 634 -9.46 10.27 -17.69
N GLN A 635 -10.12 9.84 -18.77
CA GLN A 635 -11.14 8.80 -18.75
C GLN A 635 -10.65 7.45 -19.28
N THR A 636 -9.71 7.46 -20.23
CA THR A 636 -9.21 6.24 -20.87
C THR A 636 -7.80 5.92 -20.41
N TRP A 637 -7.60 4.73 -19.86
CA TRP A 637 -6.26 4.22 -19.55
C TRP A 637 -5.54 3.83 -20.83
N ILE A 638 -4.34 4.38 -21.05
CA ILE A 638 -3.59 4.22 -22.31
C ILE A 638 -2.36 3.33 -22.17
N SER A 639 -1.96 2.93 -20.96
CA SER A 639 -0.88 1.99 -20.71
C SER A 639 -1.05 1.25 -19.38
N ASN A 640 -0.14 0.32 -19.10
CA ASN A 640 0.06 -0.34 -17.80
C ASN A 640 1.42 0.05 -17.23
N SER A 641 1.55 0.01 -15.89
CA SER A 641 2.74 0.48 -15.17
C SER A 641 4.01 -0.30 -15.55
N PHE A 642 3.95 -1.62 -15.55
CA PHE A 642 5.08 -2.47 -15.94
C PHE A 642 5.46 -2.24 -17.41
N THR A 643 4.49 -2.21 -18.32
CA THR A 643 4.78 -1.99 -19.75
C THR A 643 5.39 -0.62 -19.99
N TYR A 644 4.88 0.43 -19.31
CA TYR A 644 5.47 1.75 -19.38
C TYR A 644 6.93 1.73 -18.89
N ALA A 645 7.18 1.14 -17.72
CA ALA A 645 8.52 1.00 -17.16
C ALA A 645 9.47 0.21 -18.09
N LEU A 646 8.97 -0.87 -18.68
CA LEU A 646 9.73 -1.70 -19.62
C LEU A 646 10.09 -0.91 -20.88
N LEU A 647 9.13 -0.24 -21.51
CA LEU A 647 9.35 0.58 -22.71
C LEU A 647 10.33 1.72 -22.46
N GLU A 648 10.24 2.41 -21.32
CA GLU A 648 11.20 3.45 -20.93
C GLU A 648 12.63 2.92 -20.91
N GLN A 649 12.85 1.73 -20.34
CA GLN A 649 14.17 1.11 -20.28
C GLN A 649 14.66 0.61 -21.63
N LEU A 650 13.79 -0.01 -22.42
CA LEU A 650 14.13 -0.52 -23.74
C LEU A 650 14.43 0.60 -24.78
N ASN A 651 13.85 1.78 -24.60
CA ASN A 651 14.11 2.94 -25.44
C ASN A 651 15.33 3.78 -25.00
N ALA A 652 15.69 3.75 -23.71
CA ALA A 652 16.66 4.71 -23.14
C ALA A 652 18.12 4.25 -23.31
N GLU A 653 18.44 2.98 -23.17
CA GLU A 653 19.81 2.51 -23.07
C GLU A 653 20.11 1.31 -23.98
N LYS A 654 21.24 1.39 -24.69
CA LYS A 654 21.79 0.27 -25.42
C LYS A 654 22.74 -0.53 -24.52
N GLY A 655 22.53 -1.83 -24.41
CA GLY A 655 23.49 -2.73 -23.76
C GLY A 655 23.22 -3.00 -22.29
N LEU A 656 21.97 -2.90 -21.81
CA LEU A 656 21.59 -3.37 -20.48
C LEU A 656 21.72 -4.89 -20.38
N SER A 657 22.28 -5.37 -19.26
CA SER A 657 22.09 -6.76 -18.88
C SER A 657 20.61 -7.02 -18.55
N ILE A 658 20.15 -8.26 -18.68
CA ILE A 658 18.78 -8.60 -18.29
C ILE A 658 18.55 -8.35 -16.79
N TYR A 659 19.58 -8.53 -15.96
CA TYR A 659 19.50 -8.18 -14.54
C TYR A 659 19.30 -6.67 -14.30
N ASP A 660 20.06 -5.83 -15.01
CA ASP A 660 19.90 -4.37 -14.87
C ASP A 660 18.54 -3.91 -15.39
N LEU A 661 18.07 -4.51 -16.49
CA LEU A 661 16.71 -4.27 -16.99
C LEU A 661 15.67 -4.63 -15.92
N TYR A 662 15.76 -5.85 -15.36
CA TYR A 662 14.85 -6.27 -14.28
C TYR A 662 14.88 -5.30 -13.10
N HIS A 663 16.08 -4.96 -12.61
CA HIS A 663 16.25 -4.06 -11.48
C HIS A 663 15.62 -2.67 -11.74
N ASN A 664 15.84 -2.11 -12.92
CA ASN A 664 15.29 -0.81 -13.30
C ASN A 664 13.77 -0.87 -13.44
N VAL A 665 13.24 -1.88 -14.13
CA VAL A 665 11.77 -2.05 -14.30
C VAL A 665 11.09 -2.30 -12.96
N TYR A 666 11.68 -3.12 -12.06
CA TYR A 666 11.17 -3.33 -10.71
C TYR A 666 11.01 -2.01 -9.94
N ASN A 667 12.02 -1.14 -10.01
CA ASN A 667 12.00 0.15 -9.32
C ASN A 667 11.02 1.16 -9.94
N LEU A 668 10.77 1.07 -11.24
CA LEU A 668 9.87 1.99 -11.95
C LEU A 668 8.41 1.52 -11.96
N THR A 669 8.15 0.24 -11.77
CA THR A 669 6.79 -0.30 -11.76
C THR A 669 6.05 0.17 -10.52
N ILE A 670 4.88 0.77 -10.73
CA ILE A 670 4.03 1.34 -9.68
C ILE A 670 2.89 0.39 -9.36
N GLY A 671 2.72 0.07 -8.08
CA GLY A 671 1.56 -0.67 -7.56
C GLY A 671 1.59 -2.19 -7.76
N SER A 672 2.68 -2.74 -8.32
CA SER A 672 2.94 -4.19 -8.39
C SER A 672 4.45 -4.47 -8.40
N HIS A 673 4.83 -5.74 -8.26
CA HIS A 673 6.22 -6.17 -8.20
C HIS A 673 6.60 -6.93 -9.46
N ALA A 674 7.31 -6.27 -10.36
CA ALA A 674 7.88 -6.96 -11.52
C ALA A 674 8.78 -8.11 -11.05
N SER A 675 8.61 -9.30 -11.62
CA SER A 675 9.29 -10.51 -11.17
C SER A 675 9.83 -11.33 -12.34
N VAL A 676 10.89 -12.10 -12.09
CA VAL A 676 11.54 -12.93 -13.10
C VAL A 676 11.49 -14.39 -12.67
N TYR A 677 11.11 -15.27 -13.57
CA TYR A 677 10.99 -16.71 -13.33
C TYR A 677 11.76 -17.50 -14.37
N ASN A 678 12.09 -18.75 -14.04
CA ASN A 678 12.81 -19.71 -14.86
C ASN A 678 14.25 -19.29 -15.23
N ALA A 679 14.86 -18.39 -14.46
CA ALA A 679 16.21 -17.88 -14.70
C ALA A 679 17.28 -18.99 -14.70
N ALA A 680 17.13 -20.02 -13.86
CA ALA A 680 18.04 -21.17 -13.79
C ALA A 680 18.15 -21.95 -15.12
N ASN A 681 17.08 -21.96 -15.92
CA ASN A 681 17.02 -22.62 -17.21
C ASN A 681 17.35 -21.69 -18.39
N PHE A 682 17.51 -20.39 -18.14
CA PHE A 682 17.84 -19.37 -19.14
C PHE A 682 19.34 -19.05 -19.18
N GLY A 683 19.99 -18.92 -18.03
CA GLY A 683 21.43 -18.63 -17.94
C GLY A 683 21.75 -17.45 -17.04
N ASN A 684 22.95 -16.89 -17.19
CA ASN A 684 23.44 -15.80 -16.36
C ASN A 684 22.83 -14.45 -16.76
N LEU A 685 21.91 -13.93 -15.97
CA LEU A 685 21.20 -12.68 -16.27
C LEU A 685 22.09 -11.43 -16.14
N TYR A 686 23.22 -11.52 -15.43
CA TYR A 686 24.17 -10.40 -15.29
C TYR A 686 25.03 -10.19 -16.54
N THR A 687 25.14 -11.20 -17.40
CA THR A 687 25.92 -11.16 -18.64
C THR A 687 25.06 -11.21 -19.90
N ALA A 688 23.89 -11.84 -19.83
CA ALA A 688 22.94 -11.87 -20.95
C ALA A 688 22.41 -10.47 -21.23
N GLN A 689 22.42 -10.07 -22.52
CA GLN A 689 22.05 -8.73 -22.94
C GLN A 689 20.63 -8.71 -23.49
N ILE A 690 19.83 -7.71 -23.11
CA ILE A 690 18.48 -7.54 -23.67
C ILE A 690 18.50 -7.27 -25.18
N ASN A 691 19.59 -6.72 -25.69
CA ASN A 691 19.76 -6.47 -27.12
C ASN A 691 19.70 -7.74 -27.99
N GLU A 692 19.94 -8.94 -27.42
CA GLU A 692 19.72 -10.21 -28.11
C GLU A 692 18.24 -10.41 -28.53
N PHE A 693 17.32 -9.65 -27.95
CA PHE A 693 15.86 -9.73 -28.17
C PHE A 693 15.26 -8.44 -28.75
N LEU A 694 16.07 -7.45 -29.08
CA LEU A 694 15.60 -6.15 -29.59
C LEU A 694 16.12 -5.85 -30.99
N HIS A 695 17.23 -6.46 -31.39
CA HIS A 695 17.87 -6.18 -32.67
C HIS A 695 18.08 -7.52 -33.42
N PRO A 696 17.73 -7.55 -34.74
CA PRO A 696 17.94 -8.73 -35.59
C PRO A 696 19.41 -9.06 -35.79
#